data_6dfdb5595bc5e30f08f09b01f4a4a7e8
#
_entry.id   6dfdb5595bc5e30f08f09b01f4a4a7e8
#
_cell.length_a   1.000
_cell.length_b   1.000
_cell.length_c   1.000
_cell.angle_alpha   90.00
_cell.angle_beta   90.00
_cell.angle_gamma   90.00
#
_symmetry.space_group_name_H-M   'P 1'
#
loop_
_entity.id
_entity.type
_entity.pdbx_description
1 polymer ?
#
loop_
_entity_poly.entity_id
_entity_poly.type
_entity_poly.pdbx_seq_one_letter_code
_entity_poly.pdbx_strand_id
1 'polypeptide(L)'
;MRLKQNVSPVVVVVFRLVVWLYSLISYLPYLLLRSYDSESFSECTRKVKARSVTGHPAGPYRDVVALRALATCLQPSVNTLDRMFESSVCRYPDRDCLGTRELLSEEDEIQEDGRVFKKVILGEYRWMSYDQMYKVVRAFGSGLAALGHKPFKNIAIFCETRAEWIIAAQACFMYNFPLVTLYSTLGGPAIVHGLNEAEVSYIITSKELLETKLKDILLEVPRLRHIIVVDDKLNGGSEYPRGISVHSMDAVQRLGAQPENASMQRQPPCASDVAVIMYTSGSTGIPKGVMISHSNITAGITGMAERIPNLGEDDTYIGYLPLAHVLELSAEIVCLAHGCRIGYSSPQTLADQSTKIKKGSKGDATVLQPTLMAAVPEIMDRIYKNVMLKVEEMSLFQRTLFLLAYNYKMEQLALGYTTPLCDKLVFRKVRALLGGRLRVLLSGGAPLSAVTQRFMNICFCCPVGQGYGLTETCGAGTISQLWDYSTGRVGAPLVCCEIQLKDWIEGGYRTTDKPCPRGEILIGGSNVTMGYYKKKEKNCEDFFVDKKGQRWFCTGDIGEFHGDGCLKIIDRKKDLVKLQAGEYVSLGKVEAFLKNCPLIDNICAYANSDESFVIGFVVPNQKQLLALAERKCVRGSWEELCNSPAIEEEVLKVITDAALTAQLERFEIPRKIRLSAEPWTPETGLVTDAFKLKRKELKTHYQTDIERMYGAK
;
A
#
# COMPACT_ATOMS: atom_id res chain seq x y z
N MET A 1 -6.51 5.31 -24.52
CA MET A 1 -7.64 6.24 -24.31
C MET A 1 -8.35 6.50 -25.62
N ARG A 2 -9.64 6.30 -25.70
CA ARG A 2 -10.42 6.66 -26.90
C ARG A 2 -10.84 8.13 -26.80
N LEU A 3 -10.57 8.88 -27.87
CA LEU A 3 -11.09 10.23 -28.04
C LEU A 3 -12.62 10.15 -28.25
N LYS A 4 -13.37 10.41 -27.21
CA LYS A 4 -14.84 10.62 -27.36
C LYS A 4 -15.03 12.03 -27.92
N GLN A 5 -15.41 12.10 -29.21
CA GLN A 5 -15.95 13.24 -29.97
C GLN A 5 -15.06 14.50 -30.18
N ASN A 6 -15.03 14.95 -31.44
CA ASN A 6 -14.54 16.24 -31.96
C ASN A 6 -13.07 16.59 -31.65
N VAL A 7 -12.16 15.74 -32.15
CA VAL A 7 -10.75 16.13 -32.26
C VAL A 7 -10.62 17.06 -33.46
N SER A 8 -9.99 18.23 -33.27
CA SER A 8 -9.70 19.10 -34.40
C SER A 8 -8.77 18.39 -35.39
N PRO A 9 -9.17 18.16 -36.66
CA PRO A 9 -8.33 17.48 -37.65
C PRO A 9 -7.00 18.22 -37.85
N VAL A 10 -7.00 19.53 -37.76
CA VAL A 10 -5.82 20.39 -37.89
C VAL A 10 -4.80 20.07 -36.78
N VAL A 11 -5.24 19.94 -35.52
CA VAL A 11 -4.35 19.60 -34.39
C VAL A 11 -3.72 18.23 -34.58
N VAL A 12 -4.49 17.25 -35.07
CA VAL A 12 -3.97 15.90 -35.36
C VAL A 12 -2.90 15.93 -36.44
N VAL A 13 -3.13 16.67 -37.54
CA VAL A 13 -2.17 16.80 -38.65
C VAL A 13 -0.90 17.52 -38.19
N VAL A 14 -1.04 18.64 -37.46
CA VAL A 14 0.10 19.41 -36.94
C VAL A 14 0.91 18.54 -35.95
N PHE A 15 0.22 17.84 -35.02
CA PHE A 15 0.91 16.95 -34.09
C PHE A 15 1.68 15.84 -34.82
N ARG A 16 1.08 15.18 -35.79
CA ARG A 16 1.76 14.15 -36.60
C ARG A 16 2.96 14.70 -37.37
N LEU A 17 2.86 15.89 -37.96
CA LEU A 17 3.97 16.55 -38.62
C LEU A 17 5.13 16.89 -37.67
N VAL A 18 4.81 17.43 -36.49
CA VAL A 18 5.82 17.74 -35.47
C VAL A 18 6.50 16.46 -34.97
N VAL A 19 5.75 15.41 -34.72
CA VAL A 19 6.28 14.09 -34.29
C VAL A 19 7.15 13.49 -35.40
N TRP A 20 6.73 13.58 -36.66
CA TRP A 20 7.49 13.07 -37.79
C TRP A 20 8.82 13.83 -37.97
N LEU A 21 8.79 15.17 -37.92
CA LEU A 21 9.99 16.01 -37.97
C LEU A 21 10.94 15.73 -36.81
N TYR A 22 10.39 15.62 -35.61
CA TYR A 22 11.16 15.25 -34.40
C TYR A 22 11.79 13.86 -34.54
N SER A 23 11.05 12.87 -35.02
CA SER A 23 11.58 11.52 -35.25
C SER A 23 12.71 11.52 -36.30
N LEU A 24 12.57 12.31 -37.34
CA LEU A 24 13.59 12.44 -38.38
C LEU A 24 14.88 13.11 -37.85
N ILE A 25 14.75 14.20 -37.10
CA ILE A 25 15.89 14.95 -36.53
C ILE A 25 16.56 14.16 -35.39
N SER A 26 15.78 13.46 -34.56
CA SER A 26 16.29 12.71 -33.42
C SER A 26 16.82 11.31 -33.79
N TYR A 27 16.59 10.84 -35.01
CA TYR A 27 16.96 9.49 -35.43
C TYR A 27 18.47 9.22 -35.33
N LEU A 28 19.29 10.14 -35.84
CA LEU A 28 20.75 10.03 -35.81
C LEU A 28 21.33 10.17 -34.39
N PRO A 29 21.00 11.21 -33.60
CA PRO A 29 21.36 11.26 -32.17
C PRO A 29 20.89 10.06 -31.38
N TYR A 30 19.69 9.57 -31.67
CA TYR A 30 19.14 8.39 -31.01
C TYR A 30 19.98 7.13 -31.31
N LEU A 31 20.37 6.90 -32.55
CA LEU A 31 21.23 5.77 -32.93
C LEU A 31 22.60 5.84 -32.25
N LEU A 32 23.15 7.06 -32.06
CA LEU A 32 24.44 7.28 -31.41
C LEU A 32 24.38 7.16 -29.86
N LEU A 33 23.25 7.52 -29.27
CA LEU A 33 23.04 7.54 -27.82
C LEU A 33 22.28 6.31 -27.28
N ARG A 34 21.75 5.48 -28.18
CA ARG A 34 21.06 4.26 -27.82
C ARG A 34 22.04 3.33 -27.09
N SER A 35 21.85 3.20 -25.77
CA SER A 35 22.45 2.06 -25.08
C SER A 35 21.88 0.78 -25.70
N TYR A 36 22.74 -0.19 -25.97
CA TYR A 36 22.40 -1.46 -26.64
C TYR A 36 21.29 -2.28 -25.93
N ASP A 37 20.86 -1.84 -24.76
CA ASP A 37 19.96 -2.55 -23.82
C ASP A 37 18.48 -2.10 -23.87
N SER A 38 18.05 -1.27 -24.80
CA SER A 38 16.62 -0.92 -24.91
C SER A 38 15.85 -2.00 -25.65
N GLU A 39 15.35 -2.99 -24.92
CA GLU A 39 14.48 -4.03 -25.44
C GLU A 39 13.06 -3.47 -25.68
N SER A 40 12.39 -3.96 -26.74
CA SER A 40 11.00 -3.61 -26.99
C SER A 40 10.07 -4.23 -25.94
N PHE A 41 8.91 -3.63 -25.72
CA PHE A 41 7.90 -4.20 -24.80
C PHE A 41 7.55 -5.67 -25.14
N SER A 42 7.48 -6.01 -26.43
CA SER A 42 7.19 -7.38 -26.86
C SER A 42 8.34 -8.35 -26.52
N GLU A 43 9.59 -7.91 -26.57
CA GLU A 43 10.75 -8.70 -26.13
C GLU A 43 10.77 -8.84 -24.60
N CYS A 44 10.54 -7.73 -23.89
CA CYS A 44 10.43 -7.75 -22.43
C CYS A 44 9.33 -8.70 -21.93
N THR A 45 8.14 -8.70 -22.55
CA THR A 45 7.06 -9.60 -22.16
C THR A 45 7.35 -11.05 -22.47
N ARG A 46 8.16 -11.36 -23.50
CA ARG A 46 8.58 -12.72 -23.85
C ARG A 46 9.76 -13.23 -23.04
N LYS A 47 10.53 -12.36 -22.45
CA LYS A 47 11.69 -12.72 -21.62
C LYS A 47 11.23 -13.53 -20.42
N VAL A 48 11.78 -14.71 -20.26
CA VAL A 48 11.45 -15.59 -19.13
C VAL A 48 12.03 -14.99 -17.86
N LYS A 49 11.18 -14.77 -16.87
CA LYS A 49 11.50 -14.13 -15.58
C LYS A 49 11.56 -15.15 -14.43
N ALA A 50 10.75 -16.21 -14.53
CA ALA A 50 10.78 -17.32 -13.58
C ALA A 50 10.51 -18.65 -14.28
N ARG A 51 10.96 -19.74 -13.64
CA ARG A 51 10.75 -21.11 -14.14
C ARG A 51 10.34 -22.04 -13.01
N SER A 52 9.55 -23.06 -13.36
CA SER A 52 9.31 -24.19 -12.46
C SER A 52 10.61 -24.96 -12.24
N VAL A 53 10.98 -25.14 -10.98
CA VAL A 53 12.21 -25.88 -10.59
C VAL A 53 12.06 -27.38 -10.86
N THR A 54 10.83 -27.90 -10.80
CA THR A 54 10.51 -29.31 -11.05
C THR A 54 10.12 -29.59 -12.50
N GLY A 55 9.88 -28.56 -13.31
CA GLY A 55 9.28 -28.68 -14.64
C GLY A 55 7.77 -28.95 -14.63
N HIS A 56 7.16 -29.11 -13.45
CA HIS A 56 5.72 -29.33 -13.33
C HIS A 56 4.94 -28.01 -13.40
N PRO A 57 3.76 -27.93 -14.04
CA PRO A 57 2.95 -26.71 -14.14
C PRO A 57 2.54 -26.10 -12.78
N ALA A 58 2.40 -26.93 -11.74
CA ALA A 58 2.12 -26.45 -10.39
C ALA A 58 3.32 -25.71 -9.75
N GLY A 59 4.53 -25.87 -10.25
CA GLY A 59 5.76 -25.31 -9.68
C GLY A 59 6.49 -26.29 -8.76
N PRO A 60 7.30 -25.80 -7.79
CA PRO A 60 7.48 -24.38 -7.43
C PRO A 60 8.22 -23.57 -8.50
N TYR A 61 7.80 -22.31 -8.66
CA TYR A 61 8.42 -21.34 -9.55
C TYR A 61 9.41 -20.47 -8.78
N ARG A 62 10.59 -20.25 -9.35
CA ARG A 62 11.63 -19.35 -8.84
C ARG A 62 12.04 -18.36 -9.91
N ASP A 63 12.48 -17.20 -9.48
CA ASP A 63 13.16 -16.25 -10.36
C ASP A 63 14.36 -16.92 -11.03
N VAL A 64 14.63 -16.54 -12.30
CA VAL A 64 15.73 -17.11 -13.09
C VAL A 64 17.10 -16.89 -12.45
N VAL A 65 17.26 -15.84 -11.64
CA VAL A 65 18.48 -15.55 -10.88
C VAL A 65 18.64 -16.47 -9.67
N ALA A 66 17.54 -16.90 -9.05
CA ALA A 66 17.52 -17.69 -7.82
C ALA A 66 17.19 -19.19 -8.02
N LEU A 67 17.31 -19.72 -9.24
CA LEU A 67 16.94 -21.12 -9.55
C LEU A 67 17.67 -22.15 -8.67
N ARG A 68 18.93 -21.90 -8.31
CA ARG A 68 19.75 -22.83 -7.51
C ARG A 68 19.51 -22.69 -6.01
N ALA A 69 19.40 -21.48 -5.49
CA ALA A 69 19.20 -21.19 -4.08
C ALA A 69 18.43 -19.89 -3.89
N LEU A 70 17.58 -19.83 -2.87
CA LEU A 70 16.89 -18.62 -2.47
C LEU A 70 17.81 -17.71 -1.65
N ALA A 71 17.69 -16.40 -1.86
CA ALA A 71 18.42 -15.41 -1.07
C ALA A 71 17.80 -15.27 0.33
N THR A 72 18.63 -15.14 1.35
CA THR A 72 18.18 -15.06 2.75
C THR A 72 18.60 -13.78 3.46
N CYS A 73 19.59 -13.07 2.94
CA CYS A 73 20.11 -11.82 3.50
C CYS A 73 20.83 -10.99 2.43
N LEU A 74 20.92 -9.69 2.63
CA LEU A 74 21.63 -8.76 1.76
C LEU A 74 23.14 -9.00 1.75
N GLN A 75 23.68 -9.38 2.92
CA GLN A 75 25.10 -9.70 3.12
C GLN A 75 25.21 -10.92 4.04
N PRO A 76 26.11 -11.87 3.78
CA PRO A 76 26.20 -13.14 4.52
C PRO A 76 26.33 -13.02 6.05
N SER A 77 26.94 -11.94 6.54
CA SER A 77 27.14 -11.68 7.98
C SER A 77 26.03 -10.85 8.62
N VAL A 78 25.03 -10.35 7.84
CA VAL A 78 24.02 -9.40 8.28
C VAL A 78 22.65 -10.06 8.20
N ASN A 79 22.31 -10.84 9.23
CA ASN A 79 21.10 -11.65 9.31
C ASN A 79 20.10 -11.18 10.39
N THR A 80 20.37 -10.02 11.02
CA THR A 80 19.50 -9.38 12.00
C THR A 80 19.34 -7.90 11.68
N LEU A 81 18.25 -7.31 12.11
CA LEU A 81 17.89 -5.91 11.78
C LEU A 81 18.81 -4.90 12.47
N ASP A 82 19.28 -5.20 13.70
CA ASP A 82 20.23 -4.35 14.41
C ASP A 82 21.58 -4.29 13.67
N ARG A 83 22.15 -5.45 13.27
CA ARG A 83 23.39 -5.49 12.51
C ARG A 83 23.29 -4.81 11.16
N MET A 84 22.11 -4.93 10.52
CA MET A 84 21.85 -4.27 9.25
C MET A 84 21.87 -2.76 9.41
N PHE A 85 21.20 -2.23 10.44
CA PHE A 85 21.19 -0.80 10.72
C PHE A 85 22.59 -0.30 11.13
N GLU A 86 23.30 -1.01 12.00
CA GLU A 86 24.70 -0.69 12.36
C GLU A 86 25.62 -0.68 11.13
N SER A 87 25.47 -1.64 10.21
CA SER A 87 26.21 -1.65 8.94
C SER A 87 25.90 -0.42 8.08
N SER A 88 24.67 0.03 8.06
CA SER A 88 24.26 1.23 7.31
C SER A 88 24.84 2.50 7.93
N VAL A 89 24.79 2.63 9.26
CA VAL A 89 25.39 3.76 9.97
C VAL A 89 26.90 3.84 9.70
N CYS A 90 27.61 2.71 9.72
CA CYS A 90 29.05 2.67 9.40
C CYS A 90 29.35 3.11 7.96
N ARG A 91 28.45 2.81 7.01
CA ARG A 91 28.65 3.17 5.59
C ARG A 91 28.26 4.59 5.25
N TYR A 92 27.23 5.14 5.93
CA TYR A 92 26.58 6.41 5.58
C TYR A 92 26.41 7.37 6.78
N PRO A 93 27.41 7.56 7.67
CA PRO A 93 27.22 8.23 8.98
C PRO A 93 26.68 9.65 8.84
N ASP A 94 27.18 10.40 7.87
CA ASP A 94 26.86 11.83 7.68
C ASP A 94 25.74 12.10 6.67
N ARG A 95 25.17 11.04 6.07
CA ARG A 95 24.05 11.22 5.13
C ARG A 95 22.75 11.48 5.85
N ASP A 96 21.90 12.31 5.25
CA ASP A 96 20.52 12.48 5.69
C ASP A 96 19.83 11.12 5.78
N CYS A 97 19.12 10.88 6.87
CA CYS A 97 18.42 9.64 7.15
C CYS A 97 16.92 9.85 7.26
N LEU A 98 16.49 10.54 8.30
CA LEU A 98 15.07 10.81 8.57
C LEU A 98 14.78 12.31 8.51
N GLY A 99 13.73 12.67 7.78
CA GLY A 99 13.30 14.04 7.59
C GLY A 99 11.85 14.26 8.03
N THR A 100 11.61 15.31 8.80
CA THR A 100 10.27 15.73 9.23
C THR A 100 10.08 17.20 8.86
N ARG A 101 8.89 17.55 8.34
CA ARG A 101 8.58 18.94 8.01
C ARG A 101 8.30 19.75 9.25
N GLU A 102 8.81 20.98 9.24
CA GLU A 102 8.53 21.93 10.30
C GLU A 102 7.08 22.41 10.20
N LEU A 103 6.34 22.36 11.33
CA LEU A 103 5.02 22.96 11.44
C LEU A 103 5.19 24.46 11.74
N LEU A 104 4.82 25.33 10.79
CA LEU A 104 4.91 26.78 10.92
C LEU A 104 3.68 27.37 11.60
N SER A 105 2.48 26.94 11.18
CA SER A 105 1.22 27.36 11.81
C SER A 105 0.10 26.34 11.56
N GLU A 106 -0.88 26.34 12.48
CA GLU A 106 -2.18 25.71 12.32
C GLU A 106 -3.26 26.78 12.28
N GLU A 107 -4.20 26.65 11.35
CA GLU A 107 -5.31 27.58 11.20
C GLU A 107 -6.62 26.79 11.02
N ASP A 108 -7.67 27.29 11.67
CA ASP A 108 -9.01 26.73 11.50
C ASP A 108 -9.67 27.33 10.23
N GLU A 109 -10.10 26.46 9.32
CA GLU A 109 -10.85 26.82 8.12
C GLU A 109 -12.31 26.34 8.27
N ILE A 110 -13.23 27.30 8.30
CA ILE A 110 -14.65 27.01 8.37
C ILE A 110 -15.14 26.69 6.96
N GLN A 111 -15.67 25.50 6.75
CA GLN A 111 -16.27 25.07 5.48
C GLN A 111 -17.68 25.69 5.30
N GLU A 112 -18.18 25.68 4.09
CA GLU A 112 -19.54 26.20 3.76
C GLU A 112 -20.65 25.50 4.55
N ASP A 113 -20.43 24.28 5.01
CA ASP A 113 -21.32 23.48 5.85
C ASP A 113 -21.18 23.73 7.37
N GLY A 114 -20.31 24.69 7.77
CA GLY A 114 -20.05 25.05 9.14
C GLY A 114 -19.06 24.13 9.88
N ARG A 115 -18.53 23.09 9.24
CA ARG A 115 -17.48 22.23 9.82
C ARG A 115 -16.16 22.98 9.87
N VAL A 116 -15.44 22.84 10.99
CA VAL A 116 -14.12 23.44 11.16
C VAL A 116 -13.06 22.39 10.84
N PHE A 117 -12.22 22.68 9.84
CA PHE A 117 -11.08 21.85 9.48
C PHE A 117 -9.78 22.56 9.86
N LYS A 118 -8.90 21.85 10.58
CA LYS A 118 -7.56 22.36 10.85
C LYS A 118 -6.69 22.22 9.60
N LYS A 119 -6.19 23.37 9.13
CA LYS A 119 -5.24 23.46 8.03
C LYS A 119 -3.87 23.75 8.57
N VAL A 120 -2.85 23.17 7.96
CA VAL A 120 -1.46 23.37 8.35
C VAL A 120 -0.67 24.11 7.26
N ILE A 121 0.24 24.96 7.71
CA ILE A 121 1.31 25.54 6.89
C ILE A 121 2.61 24.89 7.35
N LEU A 122 3.27 24.17 6.43
CA LEU A 122 4.48 23.42 6.69
C LEU A 122 5.69 24.10 6.04
N GLY A 123 6.81 24.11 6.73
CA GLY A 123 8.11 24.62 6.27
C GLY A 123 8.90 23.59 5.45
N GLU A 124 10.22 23.70 5.51
CA GLU A 124 11.12 22.75 4.89
C GLU A 124 11.30 21.47 5.73
N TYR A 125 11.94 20.44 5.14
CA TYR A 125 12.32 19.24 5.88
C TYR A 125 13.53 19.54 6.76
N ARG A 126 13.46 19.15 8.02
CA ARG A 126 14.61 19.06 8.94
C ARG A 126 15.10 17.62 8.95
N TRP A 127 16.38 17.45 8.69
CA TRP A 127 16.99 16.13 8.52
C TRP A 127 17.84 15.74 9.73
N MET A 128 17.76 14.46 10.07
CA MET A 128 18.62 13.76 11.01
C MET A 128 19.55 12.85 10.20
N SER A 129 20.85 12.85 10.50
CA SER A 129 21.80 11.93 9.84
C SER A 129 21.70 10.51 10.39
N TYR A 130 22.29 9.54 9.69
CA TYR A 130 22.37 8.16 10.15
C TYR A 130 23.07 8.02 11.51
N ASP A 131 24.16 8.74 11.74
CA ASP A 131 24.87 8.76 13.02
C ASP A 131 24.03 9.39 14.14
N GLN A 132 23.33 10.49 13.85
CA GLN A 132 22.42 11.10 14.82
C GLN A 132 21.27 10.15 15.17
N MET A 133 20.65 9.51 14.18
CA MET A 133 19.61 8.50 14.40
C MET A 133 20.14 7.35 15.26
N TYR A 134 21.33 6.85 14.99
CA TYR A 134 21.93 5.75 15.75
C TYR A 134 22.12 6.12 17.24
N LYS A 135 22.60 7.32 17.52
CA LYS A 135 22.75 7.84 18.90
C LYS A 135 21.41 7.90 19.62
N VAL A 136 20.37 8.41 18.96
CA VAL A 136 19.02 8.50 19.52
C VAL A 136 18.43 7.09 19.74
N VAL A 137 18.58 6.18 18.79
CA VAL A 137 18.13 4.77 18.88
C VAL A 137 18.77 4.08 20.08
N ARG A 138 20.09 4.22 20.25
CA ARG A 138 20.80 3.66 21.41
C ARG A 138 20.33 4.26 22.72
N ALA A 139 20.21 5.58 22.79
CA ALA A 139 19.76 6.28 23.99
C ALA A 139 18.32 5.85 24.37
N PHE A 140 17.44 5.72 23.38
CA PHE A 140 16.07 5.31 23.64
C PHE A 140 16.00 3.84 24.12
N GLY A 141 16.73 2.92 23.47
CA GLY A 141 16.77 1.51 23.86
C GLY A 141 17.35 1.30 25.26
N SER A 142 18.47 1.96 25.60
CA SER A 142 19.02 1.90 26.95
C SER A 142 18.12 2.55 28.00
N GLY A 143 17.39 3.59 27.64
CA GLY A 143 16.38 4.23 28.50
C GLY A 143 15.22 3.29 28.83
N LEU A 144 14.71 2.55 27.84
CA LEU A 144 13.69 1.53 28.07
C LEU A 144 14.20 0.42 28.99
N ALA A 145 15.44 -0.03 28.80
CA ALA A 145 16.08 -1.01 29.69
C ALA A 145 16.24 -0.46 31.11
N ALA A 146 16.64 0.80 31.28
CA ALA A 146 16.75 1.47 32.57
C ALA A 146 15.40 1.63 33.29
N LEU A 147 14.29 1.79 32.53
CA LEU A 147 12.92 1.73 33.07
C LEU A 147 12.49 0.32 33.49
N GLY A 148 13.33 -0.69 33.27
CA GLY A 148 13.09 -2.09 33.66
C GLY A 148 12.52 -2.99 32.56
N HIS A 149 12.43 -2.51 31.30
CA HIS A 149 12.01 -3.40 30.20
C HIS A 149 13.11 -4.40 29.88
N LYS A 150 12.72 -5.66 29.65
CA LYS A 150 13.67 -6.78 29.52
C LYS A 150 13.65 -7.37 28.10
N PRO A 151 14.77 -7.91 27.59
CA PRO A 151 14.79 -8.67 26.35
C PRO A 151 13.71 -9.76 26.30
N PHE A 152 13.22 -10.06 25.11
CA PHE A 152 12.11 -11.01 24.83
C PHE A 152 10.74 -10.63 25.47
N LYS A 153 10.60 -9.45 26.06
CA LYS A 153 9.31 -8.93 26.51
C LYS A 153 8.72 -8.01 25.45
N ASN A 154 7.43 -8.18 25.20
CA ASN A 154 6.71 -7.42 24.17
C ASN A 154 6.54 -5.95 24.60
N ILE A 155 6.76 -5.06 23.67
CA ILE A 155 6.46 -3.63 23.76
C ILE A 155 5.55 -3.23 22.61
N ALA A 156 4.48 -2.50 22.88
CA ALA A 156 3.56 -2.07 21.83
C ALA A 156 3.93 -0.70 21.27
N ILE A 157 3.63 -0.51 19.98
CA ILE A 157 3.61 0.78 19.35
C ILE A 157 2.23 1.03 18.72
N PHE A 158 1.60 2.13 19.13
CA PHE A 158 0.32 2.61 18.65
C PHE A 158 0.46 4.09 18.31
N CYS A 159 0.95 4.35 17.11
CA CYS A 159 1.34 5.69 16.69
C CYS A 159 1.21 5.84 15.17
N GLU A 160 1.02 7.05 14.71
CA GLU A 160 1.03 7.43 13.30
C GLU A 160 2.43 7.25 12.70
N THR A 161 2.52 7.18 11.37
CA THR A 161 3.79 7.10 10.64
C THR A 161 4.57 8.40 10.82
N ARG A 162 5.76 8.28 11.44
CA ARG A 162 6.66 9.41 11.75
C ARG A 162 8.06 8.90 12.11
N ALA A 163 9.03 9.79 12.13
CA ALA A 163 10.43 9.46 12.42
C ALA A 163 10.60 8.72 13.77
N GLU A 164 9.88 9.13 14.80
CA GLU A 164 9.94 8.53 16.13
C GLU A 164 9.47 7.08 16.14
N TRP A 165 8.56 6.71 15.24
CA TRP A 165 8.10 5.33 15.10
C TRP A 165 9.24 4.40 14.66
N ILE A 166 9.97 4.75 13.60
CA ILE A 166 11.09 3.92 13.12
C ILE A 166 12.30 3.95 14.06
N ILE A 167 12.53 5.07 14.75
CA ILE A 167 13.54 5.17 15.83
C ILE A 167 13.20 4.17 16.94
N ALA A 168 11.95 4.15 17.38
CA ALA A 168 11.49 3.20 18.41
C ALA A 168 11.63 1.75 17.95
N ALA A 169 11.27 1.45 16.70
CA ALA A 169 11.41 0.11 16.12
C ALA A 169 12.87 -0.34 16.09
N GLN A 170 13.79 0.51 15.62
CA GLN A 170 15.23 0.19 15.59
C GLN A 170 15.81 -0.01 17.00
N ALA A 171 15.35 0.76 17.99
CA ALA A 171 15.72 0.57 19.38
C ALA A 171 15.23 -0.80 19.92
N CYS A 172 13.99 -1.17 19.60
CA CYS A 172 13.43 -2.47 19.97
C CYS A 172 14.19 -3.62 19.32
N PHE A 173 14.54 -3.51 18.02
CA PHE A 173 15.36 -4.51 17.33
C PHE A 173 16.75 -4.64 17.95
N MET A 174 17.38 -3.53 18.28
CA MET A 174 18.73 -3.50 18.86
C MET A 174 18.80 -4.11 20.26
N TYR A 175 17.76 -3.95 21.07
CA TYR A 175 17.68 -4.43 22.44
C TYR A 175 16.89 -5.75 22.61
N ASN A 176 16.51 -6.37 21.48
CA ASN A 176 15.76 -7.62 21.45
C ASN A 176 14.41 -7.54 22.21
N PHE A 177 13.69 -6.44 22.00
CA PHE A 177 12.34 -6.23 22.48
C PHE A 177 11.35 -6.51 21.34
N PRO A 178 10.57 -7.62 21.34
CA PRO A 178 9.60 -7.89 20.29
C PRO A 178 8.57 -6.75 20.21
N LEU A 179 8.48 -6.11 19.02
CA LEU A 179 7.62 -4.95 18.78
C LEU A 179 6.22 -5.39 18.38
N VAL A 180 5.21 -5.03 19.16
CA VAL A 180 3.80 -5.28 18.83
C VAL A 180 3.23 -4.06 18.13
N THR A 181 2.88 -4.19 16.84
CA THR A 181 2.39 -3.07 16.05
C THR A 181 0.88 -3.02 15.98
N LEU A 182 0.30 -1.88 16.27
CA LEU A 182 -1.12 -1.60 16.22
C LEU A 182 -1.39 -0.40 15.31
N TYR A 183 -2.41 -0.51 14.45
CA TYR A 183 -2.80 0.61 13.58
C TYR A 183 -3.40 1.76 14.38
N SER A 184 -3.00 2.98 14.09
CA SER A 184 -3.49 4.20 14.74
C SER A 184 -5.00 4.42 14.63
N THR A 185 -5.64 3.80 13.65
CA THR A 185 -7.10 3.90 13.42
C THR A 185 -7.92 2.84 14.13
N LEU A 186 -7.29 1.86 14.81
CA LEU A 186 -8.02 0.84 15.56
C LEU A 186 -8.95 1.46 16.58
N GLY A 187 -10.12 0.85 16.75
CA GLY A 187 -11.06 1.15 17.83
C GLY A 187 -10.67 0.48 19.15
N GLY A 188 -11.21 0.96 20.27
CA GLY A 188 -10.91 0.50 21.63
C GLY A 188 -10.88 -1.02 21.81
N PRO A 189 -11.93 -1.77 21.42
CA PRO A 189 -11.94 -3.23 21.60
C PRO A 189 -10.79 -3.97 20.90
N ALA A 190 -10.37 -3.51 19.71
CA ALA A 190 -9.26 -4.11 18.97
C ALA A 190 -7.90 -3.79 19.62
N ILE A 191 -7.75 -2.58 20.15
CA ILE A 191 -6.55 -2.17 20.90
C ILE A 191 -6.44 -3.01 22.18
N VAL A 192 -7.50 -3.09 22.97
CA VAL A 192 -7.58 -3.89 24.20
C VAL A 192 -7.22 -5.36 23.91
N HIS A 193 -7.80 -5.93 22.85
CA HIS A 193 -7.49 -7.30 22.44
C HIS A 193 -5.99 -7.47 22.15
N GLY A 194 -5.40 -6.62 21.31
CA GLY A 194 -3.98 -6.72 20.94
C GLY A 194 -3.03 -6.57 22.13
N LEU A 195 -3.27 -5.59 22.99
CA LEU A 195 -2.45 -5.34 24.18
C LEU A 195 -2.53 -6.48 25.21
N ASN A 196 -3.74 -7.02 25.46
CA ASN A 196 -3.94 -8.10 26.41
C ASN A 196 -3.43 -9.45 25.88
N GLU A 197 -3.69 -9.79 24.60
CA GLU A 197 -3.20 -11.04 23.99
C GLU A 197 -1.67 -11.06 23.97
N ALA A 198 -1.03 -9.93 23.61
CA ALA A 198 0.41 -9.78 23.59
C ALA A 198 1.05 -9.52 24.96
N GLU A 199 0.26 -9.43 26.03
CA GLU A 199 0.72 -9.25 27.43
C GLU A 199 1.64 -8.03 27.61
N VAL A 200 1.28 -6.92 26.98
CA VAL A 200 2.09 -5.71 26.91
C VAL A 200 2.09 -4.95 28.22
N SER A 201 3.26 -4.55 28.69
CA SER A 201 3.41 -3.66 29.86
C SER A 201 3.94 -2.26 29.52
N TYR A 202 4.47 -2.06 28.32
CA TYR A 202 4.99 -0.79 27.78
C TYR A 202 4.33 -0.49 26.44
N ILE A 203 3.83 0.74 26.26
CA ILE A 203 3.28 1.22 25.00
C ILE A 203 3.92 2.53 24.59
N ILE A 204 4.23 2.67 23.31
CA ILE A 204 4.72 3.88 22.66
C ILE A 204 3.56 4.44 21.84
N THR A 205 3.23 5.73 22.02
CA THR A 205 2.07 6.35 21.36
C THR A 205 2.28 7.85 21.17
N SER A 206 1.45 8.47 20.32
CA SER A 206 1.35 9.92 20.25
C SER A 206 0.43 10.50 21.32
N LYS A 207 0.59 11.79 21.61
CA LYS A 207 -0.27 12.50 22.55
C LYS A 207 -1.74 12.48 22.09
N GLU A 208 -1.98 12.68 20.79
CA GLU A 208 -3.33 12.66 20.22
C GLU A 208 -4.01 11.31 20.47
N LEU A 209 -3.34 10.22 20.17
CA LEU A 209 -3.90 8.86 20.35
C LEU A 209 -4.04 8.48 21.84
N LEU A 210 -3.14 8.98 22.69
CA LEU A 210 -3.27 8.78 24.14
C LEU A 210 -4.56 9.40 24.66
N GLU A 211 -4.82 10.68 24.32
CA GLU A 211 -5.98 11.42 24.85
C GLU A 211 -7.31 11.02 24.17
N THR A 212 -7.28 10.64 22.88
CA THR A 212 -8.51 10.37 22.13
C THR A 212 -8.95 8.90 22.15
N LYS A 213 -8.03 7.95 22.39
CA LYS A 213 -8.33 6.51 22.28
C LYS A 213 -7.83 5.68 23.46
N LEU A 214 -6.57 5.87 23.90
CA LEU A 214 -6.00 5.00 24.93
C LEU A 214 -6.56 5.31 26.32
N LYS A 215 -6.78 6.57 26.63
CA LYS A 215 -7.24 7.01 27.97
C LYS A 215 -8.51 6.30 28.42
N ASP A 216 -9.43 6.12 27.50
CA ASP A 216 -10.74 5.51 27.78
C ASP A 216 -10.67 4.00 28.07
N ILE A 217 -9.61 3.31 27.59
CA ILE A 217 -9.46 1.86 27.69
C ILE A 217 -8.39 1.39 28.68
N LEU A 218 -7.71 2.32 29.39
CA LEU A 218 -6.60 1.97 30.28
C LEU A 218 -6.98 0.99 31.38
N LEU A 219 -8.23 1.04 31.87
CA LEU A 219 -8.74 0.13 32.90
C LEU A 219 -8.95 -1.29 32.37
N GLU A 220 -9.11 -1.45 31.04
CA GLU A 220 -9.30 -2.76 30.40
C GLU A 220 -7.95 -3.44 30.05
N VAL A 221 -6.82 -2.75 30.28
CA VAL A 221 -5.47 -3.27 30.01
C VAL A 221 -4.65 -3.36 31.32
N PRO A 222 -4.93 -4.33 32.19
CA PRO A 222 -4.41 -4.37 33.57
C PRO A 222 -2.89 -4.61 33.67
N ARG A 223 -2.25 -5.07 32.60
CA ARG A 223 -0.79 -5.30 32.57
C ARG A 223 0.02 -4.05 32.18
N LEU A 224 -0.61 -3.04 31.60
CA LEU A 224 0.07 -1.81 31.18
C LEU A 224 0.59 -1.04 32.39
N ARG A 225 1.87 -0.64 32.34
CA ARG A 225 2.57 0.07 33.43
C ARG A 225 3.23 1.38 32.93
N HIS A 226 3.74 1.38 31.71
CA HIS A 226 4.47 2.50 31.15
C HIS A 226 3.89 2.93 29.82
N ILE A 227 3.61 4.22 29.69
CA ILE A 227 3.20 4.86 28.45
C ILE A 227 4.32 5.83 28.04
N ILE A 228 4.87 5.63 26.86
CA ILE A 228 5.89 6.52 26.29
C ILE A 228 5.24 7.35 25.19
N VAL A 229 5.21 8.66 25.38
CA VAL A 229 4.64 9.61 24.41
C VAL A 229 5.76 10.15 23.56
N VAL A 230 5.60 10.04 22.23
CA VAL A 230 6.62 10.48 21.27
C VAL A 230 6.71 12.00 21.13
N ASP A 231 5.69 12.74 21.57
CA ASP A 231 5.64 14.21 21.50
C ASP A 231 6.37 14.85 22.67
N ASP A 232 7.04 16.00 22.42
CA ASP A 232 7.91 16.66 23.40
C ASP A 232 7.16 17.32 24.58
N LYS A 233 5.89 17.66 24.40
CA LYS A 233 5.11 18.39 25.40
C LYS A 233 4.00 17.53 25.99
N LEU A 234 4.26 16.98 27.16
CA LEU A 234 3.21 16.44 28.03
C LEU A 234 2.53 17.61 28.75
N ASN A 235 1.24 17.80 28.56
CA ASN A 235 0.48 18.74 29.38
C ASN A 235 0.31 18.13 30.77
N GLY A 236 0.90 18.77 31.79
CA GLY A 236 0.91 18.32 33.18
C GLY A 236 -0.45 18.46 33.90
N GLY A 237 -1.50 17.83 33.40
CA GLY A 237 -2.84 17.93 33.95
C GLY A 237 -3.74 16.73 33.80
N SER A 238 -3.32 15.70 33.04
CA SER A 238 -4.13 14.50 32.85
C SER A 238 -3.90 13.51 33.98
N GLU A 239 -4.96 13.15 34.73
CA GLU A 239 -4.91 12.08 35.71
C GLU A 239 -5.01 10.72 35.00
N TYR A 240 -4.04 9.84 35.24
CA TYR A 240 -4.02 8.47 34.77
C TYR A 240 -4.29 7.49 35.93
N PRO A 241 -4.79 6.29 35.66
CA PRO A 241 -5.02 5.28 36.68
C PRO A 241 -3.76 4.99 37.52
N ARG A 242 -3.94 4.73 38.83
CA ARG A 242 -2.81 4.40 39.72
C ARG A 242 -2.02 3.19 39.20
N GLY A 243 -0.69 3.33 39.16
CA GLY A 243 0.24 2.30 38.69
C GLY A 243 0.63 2.41 37.22
N ILE A 244 0.15 3.42 36.49
CA ILE A 244 0.62 3.77 35.15
C ILE A 244 1.52 5.00 35.24
N SER A 245 2.73 4.89 34.67
CA SER A 245 3.69 5.99 34.56
C SER A 245 3.75 6.46 33.11
N VAL A 246 3.64 7.76 32.89
CA VAL A 246 3.72 8.37 31.55
C VAL A 246 5.04 9.11 31.42
N HIS A 247 5.78 8.84 30.33
CA HIS A 247 7.08 9.41 30.04
C HIS A 247 7.07 10.03 28.64
N SER A 248 7.78 11.13 28.42
CA SER A 248 8.09 11.56 27.05
C SER A 248 9.23 10.73 26.47
N MET A 249 9.25 10.54 25.16
CA MET A 249 10.31 9.83 24.46
C MET A 249 11.68 10.49 24.72
N ASP A 250 11.72 11.82 24.77
CA ASP A 250 12.92 12.61 25.09
C ASP A 250 13.41 12.35 26.54
N ALA A 251 12.51 12.24 27.52
CA ALA A 251 12.89 11.89 28.89
C ALA A 251 13.50 10.49 28.97
N VAL A 252 12.97 9.51 28.22
CA VAL A 252 13.51 8.15 28.14
C VAL A 252 14.89 8.14 27.46
N GLN A 253 15.07 8.93 26.40
CA GLN A 253 16.37 9.09 25.74
C GLN A 253 17.41 9.72 26.68
N ARG A 254 17.04 10.78 27.40
CA ARG A 254 17.95 11.40 28.41
C ARG A 254 18.33 10.42 29.52
N LEU A 255 17.38 9.61 29.99
CA LEU A 255 17.66 8.57 30.97
C LEU A 255 18.67 7.55 30.41
N GLY A 256 18.47 7.09 29.17
CA GLY A 256 19.36 6.14 28.53
C GLY A 256 20.75 6.69 28.16
N ALA A 257 20.84 8.00 27.94
CA ALA A 257 22.12 8.67 27.65
C ALA A 257 23.00 8.88 28.90
N GLN A 258 22.48 8.69 30.12
CA GLN A 258 23.28 8.74 31.34
C GLN A 258 24.41 7.69 31.30
N PRO A 259 25.63 8.01 31.71
CA PRO A 259 26.79 7.09 31.60
C PRO A 259 26.54 5.70 32.18
N GLU A 260 25.80 5.63 33.27
CA GLU A 260 25.44 4.37 33.97
C GLU A 260 24.56 3.47 33.08
N ASN A 261 23.59 4.06 32.36
CA ASN A 261 22.65 3.36 31.49
C ASN A 261 23.23 3.12 30.10
N ALA A 262 23.98 4.06 29.54
CA ALA A 262 24.61 3.96 28.24
C ALA A 262 25.64 2.83 28.13
N SER A 263 26.24 2.45 29.28
CA SER A 263 27.21 1.36 29.40
C SER A 263 26.55 -0.01 29.68
N MET A 264 25.23 -0.08 29.86
CA MET A 264 24.54 -1.35 30.09
C MET A 264 24.74 -2.32 28.92
N GLN A 265 25.17 -3.54 29.24
CA GLN A 265 25.34 -4.58 28.23
C GLN A 265 23.98 -4.99 27.66
N ARG A 266 23.79 -4.78 26.38
CA ARG A 266 22.60 -5.24 25.66
C ARG A 266 22.69 -6.73 25.32
N GLN A 267 21.56 -7.38 25.21
CA GLN A 267 21.43 -8.74 24.68
C GLN A 267 21.02 -8.63 23.20
N PRO A 268 21.95 -8.78 22.24
CA PRO A 268 21.64 -8.67 20.83
C PRO A 268 20.71 -9.81 20.39
N PRO A 269 19.86 -9.58 19.36
CA PRO A 269 18.97 -10.61 18.86
C PRO A 269 19.72 -11.67 18.04
N CYS A 270 19.16 -12.88 18.03
CA CYS A 270 19.47 -13.92 17.06
C CYS A 270 18.54 -13.80 15.85
N ALA A 271 18.95 -14.35 14.70
CA ALA A 271 18.14 -14.31 13.47
C ALA A 271 16.73 -14.94 13.62
N SER A 272 16.61 -15.94 14.48
CA SER A 272 15.33 -16.62 14.77
C SER A 272 14.46 -15.94 15.82
N ASP A 273 14.96 -14.89 16.49
CA ASP A 273 14.18 -14.18 17.49
C ASP A 273 13.05 -13.39 16.83
N VAL A 274 11.93 -13.25 17.53
CA VAL A 274 10.78 -12.44 17.08
C VAL A 274 11.16 -10.97 17.13
N ALA A 275 11.17 -10.32 15.97
CA ALA A 275 11.37 -8.88 15.86
C ALA A 275 10.08 -8.11 16.00
N VAL A 276 9.00 -8.60 15.35
CA VAL A 276 7.70 -7.93 15.28
C VAL A 276 6.56 -8.94 15.48
N ILE A 277 5.54 -8.54 16.24
CA ILE A 277 4.22 -9.17 16.25
C ILE A 277 3.26 -8.18 15.61
N MET A 278 2.94 -8.39 14.33
CA MET A 278 2.15 -7.45 13.54
C MET A 278 0.68 -7.86 13.54
N TYR A 279 -0.18 -7.05 14.15
CA TYR A 279 -1.61 -7.30 14.17
C TYR A 279 -2.26 -6.90 12.85
N THR A 280 -2.92 -7.87 12.20
CA THR A 280 -3.63 -7.65 10.94
C THR A 280 -5.13 -7.71 11.17
N SER A 281 -5.89 -6.89 10.46
CA SER A 281 -7.35 -6.98 10.42
C SER A 281 -7.73 -8.29 9.72
N GLY A 282 -8.00 -9.32 10.50
CA GLY A 282 -8.47 -10.60 9.97
C GLY A 282 -9.84 -10.47 9.32
N SER A 283 -10.11 -11.30 8.29
CA SER A 283 -11.44 -11.43 7.68
C SER A 283 -12.54 -11.87 8.67
N THR A 284 -12.16 -12.29 9.88
CA THR A 284 -13.05 -12.70 10.98
C THR A 284 -13.39 -11.58 11.95
N GLY A 285 -12.89 -10.34 11.72
CA GLY A 285 -13.16 -9.17 12.56
C GLY A 285 -12.23 -9.00 13.77
N ILE A 286 -11.65 -10.08 14.31
CA ILE A 286 -10.68 -9.99 15.42
C ILE A 286 -9.27 -9.97 14.84
N PRO A 287 -8.44 -8.95 15.16
CA PRO A 287 -7.07 -8.87 14.66
C PRO A 287 -6.23 -10.08 15.12
N LYS A 288 -5.32 -10.54 14.26
CA LYS A 288 -4.38 -11.63 14.54
C LYS A 288 -2.96 -11.10 14.52
N GLY A 289 -2.16 -11.42 15.52
CA GLY A 289 -0.74 -11.07 15.57
C GLY A 289 0.10 -12.05 14.77
N VAL A 290 0.75 -11.60 13.72
CA VAL A 290 1.70 -12.38 12.92
C VAL A 290 3.08 -12.25 13.53
N MET A 291 3.72 -13.37 13.90
CA MET A 291 5.06 -13.41 14.48
C MET A 291 6.12 -13.39 13.38
N ILE A 292 6.88 -12.33 13.31
CA ILE A 292 7.90 -12.09 12.28
C ILE A 292 9.29 -12.09 12.93
N SER A 293 10.17 -13.00 12.52
CA SER A 293 11.56 -13.03 13.02
C SER A 293 12.45 -12.03 12.29
N HIS A 294 13.62 -11.73 12.86
CA HIS A 294 14.66 -10.95 12.21
C HIS A 294 15.02 -11.53 10.83
N SER A 295 15.21 -12.85 10.75
CA SER A 295 15.52 -13.51 9.47
C SER A 295 14.41 -13.44 8.44
N ASN A 296 13.13 -13.46 8.86
CA ASN A 296 12.03 -13.35 7.94
C ASN A 296 12.02 -11.98 7.23
N ILE A 297 12.19 -10.89 8.00
CA ILE A 297 12.25 -9.54 7.44
C ILE A 297 13.51 -9.40 6.56
N THR A 298 14.67 -9.86 7.04
CA THR A 298 15.92 -9.77 6.28
C THR A 298 15.82 -10.48 4.93
N ALA A 299 15.20 -11.66 4.88
CA ALA A 299 14.96 -12.36 3.62
C ALA A 299 14.00 -11.59 2.71
N GLY A 300 12.89 -11.09 3.25
CA GLY A 300 11.88 -10.32 2.48
C GLY A 300 12.46 -9.07 1.84
N ILE A 301 13.18 -8.25 2.62
CA ILE A 301 13.81 -7.03 2.12
C ILE A 301 14.91 -7.29 1.10
N THR A 302 15.62 -8.42 1.21
CA THR A 302 16.62 -8.84 0.22
C THR A 302 15.96 -9.07 -1.14
N GLY A 303 14.81 -9.75 -1.15
CA GLY A 303 14.04 -9.94 -2.38
C GLY A 303 13.52 -8.64 -2.97
N MET A 304 13.06 -7.71 -2.12
CA MET A 304 12.54 -6.40 -2.57
C MET A 304 13.65 -5.51 -3.13
N ALA A 305 14.80 -5.45 -2.46
CA ALA A 305 15.94 -4.62 -2.88
C ALA A 305 16.47 -5.01 -4.26
N GLU A 306 16.51 -6.30 -4.56
CA GLU A 306 16.98 -6.80 -5.86
C GLU A 306 16.11 -6.31 -7.03
N ARG A 307 14.81 -6.04 -6.79
CA ARG A 307 13.89 -5.50 -7.82
C ARG A 307 14.06 -4.02 -8.10
N ILE A 308 14.73 -3.27 -7.25
CA ILE A 308 14.90 -1.81 -7.40
C ILE A 308 16.34 -1.55 -7.86
N PRO A 309 16.57 -1.29 -9.16
CA PRO A 309 17.91 -1.07 -9.68
C PRO A 309 18.51 0.19 -9.10
N ASN A 310 19.82 0.14 -8.81
CA ASN A 310 20.62 1.27 -8.31
C ASN A 310 20.02 1.95 -7.06
N LEU A 311 19.41 1.16 -6.18
CA LEU A 311 18.93 1.65 -4.90
C LEU A 311 20.11 2.09 -4.03
N GLY A 312 20.10 3.33 -3.55
CA GLY A 312 21.25 3.87 -2.82
C GLY A 312 21.05 5.26 -2.21
N GLU A 313 22.16 5.84 -1.81
CA GLU A 313 22.27 7.09 -1.05
C GLU A 313 21.74 8.36 -1.74
N ASP A 314 21.53 8.31 -3.04
CA ASP A 314 20.92 9.40 -3.81
C ASP A 314 19.39 9.33 -3.84
N ASP A 315 18.81 8.26 -3.30
CA ASP A 315 17.38 8.08 -3.27
C ASP A 315 16.71 8.75 -2.08
N THR A 316 15.55 9.28 -2.37
CA THR A 316 14.65 9.89 -1.38
C THR A 316 13.33 9.14 -1.40
N TYR A 317 12.99 8.50 -0.29
CA TYR A 317 11.71 7.81 -0.10
C TYR A 317 10.72 8.71 0.62
N ILE A 318 9.45 8.68 0.25
CA ILE A 318 8.38 9.35 0.97
C ILE A 318 7.60 8.34 1.81
N GLY A 319 7.73 8.46 3.14
CA GLY A 319 7.05 7.60 4.13
C GLY A 319 5.72 8.20 4.55
N TYR A 320 4.60 7.60 4.10
CA TYR A 320 3.25 8.11 4.41
C TYR A 320 2.22 7.00 4.60
N LEU A 321 2.55 5.77 4.24
CA LEU A 321 1.70 4.62 4.55
C LEU A 321 1.87 4.23 6.03
N PRO A 322 0.92 3.50 6.61
CA PRO A 322 1.04 3.08 8.02
C PRO A 322 2.27 2.18 8.25
N LEU A 323 3.17 2.59 9.15
CA LEU A 323 4.34 1.76 9.55
C LEU A 323 3.93 0.48 10.30
N ALA A 324 2.72 0.43 10.86
CA ALA A 324 2.13 -0.80 11.38
C ALA A 324 1.75 -1.82 10.28
N HIS A 325 1.88 -1.46 9.00
CA HIS A 325 1.70 -2.36 7.86
C HIS A 325 3.05 -2.83 7.32
N VAL A 326 3.15 -4.12 7.00
CA VAL A 326 4.39 -4.76 6.54
C VAL A 326 4.99 -4.11 5.28
N LEU A 327 4.16 -3.57 4.38
CA LEU A 327 4.62 -2.90 3.16
C LEU A 327 5.49 -1.68 3.47
N GLU A 328 5.00 -0.80 4.36
CA GLU A 328 5.74 0.42 4.73
C GLU A 328 6.96 0.11 5.57
N LEU A 329 6.80 -0.76 6.59
CA LEU A 329 7.91 -1.17 7.44
C LEU A 329 9.05 -1.78 6.63
N SER A 330 8.73 -2.69 5.69
CA SER A 330 9.75 -3.31 4.83
C SER A 330 10.38 -2.30 3.87
N ALA A 331 9.59 -1.39 3.28
CA ALA A 331 10.11 -0.36 2.38
C ALA A 331 11.08 0.59 3.10
N GLU A 332 10.73 1.05 4.30
CA GLU A 332 11.63 1.91 5.09
C GLU A 332 12.90 1.17 5.52
N ILE A 333 12.79 -0.11 5.93
CA ILE A 333 13.97 -0.91 6.29
C ILE A 333 14.87 -1.13 5.06
N VAL A 334 14.32 -1.40 3.87
CA VAL A 334 15.08 -1.49 2.62
C VAL A 334 15.81 -0.17 2.34
N CYS A 335 15.15 0.96 2.50
CA CYS A 335 15.74 2.28 2.31
C CYS A 335 16.90 2.53 3.30
N LEU A 336 16.70 2.24 4.58
CA LEU A 336 17.73 2.36 5.60
C LEU A 336 18.96 1.46 5.31
N ALA A 337 18.73 0.24 4.81
CA ALA A 337 19.80 -0.69 4.47
C ALA A 337 20.69 -0.20 3.32
N HIS A 338 20.19 0.71 2.46
CA HIS A 338 20.89 1.20 1.28
C HIS A 338 21.32 2.67 1.37
N GLY A 339 21.18 3.31 2.53
CA GLY A 339 21.61 4.70 2.71
C GLY A 339 20.66 5.74 2.13
N CYS A 340 19.44 5.35 1.77
CA CYS A 340 18.42 6.29 1.30
C CYS A 340 17.97 7.21 2.45
N ARG A 341 17.49 8.40 2.13
CA ARG A 341 16.82 9.26 3.09
C ARG A 341 15.30 9.12 3.00
N ILE A 342 14.64 9.20 4.15
CA ILE A 342 13.19 9.03 4.28
C ILE A 342 12.58 10.35 4.76
N GLY A 343 11.70 10.94 3.95
CA GLY A 343 10.92 12.12 4.33
C GLY A 343 9.51 11.72 4.72
N TYR A 344 9.10 12.05 5.96
CA TYR A 344 7.79 11.69 6.46
C TYR A 344 6.70 12.61 5.96
N SER A 345 5.54 12.01 5.68
CA SER A 345 4.33 12.63 5.16
C SER A 345 3.09 11.93 5.72
N SER A 346 1.93 12.37 5.32
CA SER A 346 0.65 11.70 5.58
C SER A 346 -0.25 11.78 4.34
N PRO A 347 -1.27 10.91 4.20
CA PRO A 347 -2.24 11.02 3.11
C PRO A 347 -2.93 12.38 3.03
N GLN A 348 -3.02 13.09 4.16
CA GLN A 348 -3.68 14.38 4.29
C GLN A 348 -2.77 15.58 3.99
N THR A 349 -1.45 15.37 3.85
CA THR A 349 -0.45 16.42 3.56
C THR A 349 0.39 16.14 2.31
N LEU A 350 0.20 14.97 1.68
CA LEU A 350 1.01 14.45 0.57
C LEU A 350 1.12 15.41 -0.62
N ALA A 351 0.00 15.93 -1.10
CA ALA A 351 -0.07 16.81 -2.27
C ALA A 351 -0.53 18.22 -1.88
N ASP A 352 -0.26 19.21 -2.74
CA ASP A 352 -0.65 20.61 -2.52
C ASP A 352 -2.17 20.80 -2.30
N GLN A 353 -2.98 19.85 -2.81
CA GLN A 353 -4.45 19.86 -2.72
C GLN A 353 -4.97 18.91 -1.62
N SER A 354 -4.09 18.34 -0.81
CA SER A 354 -4.47 17.46 0.29
C SER A 354 -5.27 18.21 1.36
N THR A 355 -6.15 17.47 2.04
CA THR A 355 -7.18 18.03 2.92
C THR A 355 -6.67 18.90 4.06
N LYS A 356 -5.48 18.61 4.62
CA LYS A 356 -4.87 19.40 5.69
C LYS A 356 -3.98 20.54 5.19
N ILE A 357 -3.62 20.58 3.91
CA ILE A 357 -2.77 21.66 3.38
C ILE A 357 -3.60 22.91 3.12
N LYS A 358 -3.13 24.06 3.64
CA LYS A 358 -3.75 25.36 3.37
C LYS A 358 -3.63 25.70 1.89
N LYS A 359 -4.71 26.21 1.30
CA LYS A 359 -4.74 26.63 -0.11
C LYS A 359 -3.62 27.63 -0.40
N GLY A 360 -2.79 27.32 -1.40
CA GLY A 360 -1.61 28.12 -1.76
C GLY A 360 -0.30 27.68 -1.10
N SER A 361 -0.34 26.77 -0.13
CA SER A 361 0.85 26.14 0.45
C SER A 361 1.23 24.86 -0.30
N LYS A 362 2.50 24.41 -0.15
CA LYS A 362 3.04 23.23 -0.81
C LYS A 362 2.84 21.98 0.05
N GLY A 363 2.37 20.90 -0.58
CA GLY A 363 2.33 19.57 0.00
C GLY A 363 3.73 18.94 0.13
N ASP A 364 3.78 17.82 0.85
CA ASP A 364 5.04 17.16 1.19
C ASP A 364 5.78 16.64 -0.05
N ALA A 365 5.07 16.03 -1.00
CA ALA A 365 5.71 15.51 -2.23
C ALA A 365 6.35 16.62 -3.07
N THR A 366 5.75 17.82 -3.11
CA THR A 366 6.28 18.97 -3.85
C THR A 366 7.57 19.50 -3.23
N VAL A 367 7.69 19.49 -1.90
CA VAL A 367 8.89 19.96 -1.19
C VAL A 367 9.97 18.89 -1.15
N LEU A 368 9.60 17.64 -0.85
CA LEU A 368 10.53 16.52 -0.73
C LEU A 368 11.13 16.09 -2.07
N GLN A 369 10.35 16.13 -3.14
CA GLN A 369 10.71 15.62 -4.47
C GLN A 369 11.23 14.18 -4.42
N PRO A 370 10.42 13.21 -3.95
CA PRO A 370 10.88 11.84 -3.78
C PRO A 370 11.28 11.19 -5.10
N THR A 371 12.25 10.26 -5.03
CA THR A 371 12.65 9.38 -6.14
C THR A 371 11.96 8.03 -6.09
N LEU A 372 11.58 7.59 -4.88
CA LEU A 372 10.94 6.32 -4.60
C LEU A 372 9.62 6.56 -3.83
N MET A 373 8.59 5.82 -4.18
CA MET A 373 7.30 5.86 -3.50
C MET A 373 6.63 4.48 -3.53
N ALA A 374 6.16 4.02 -2.38
CA ALA A 374 5.18 2.95 -2.31
C ALA A 374 3.78 3.57 -2.27
N ALA A 375 2.82 2.98 -2.97
CA ALA A 375 1.46 3.49 -2.98
C ALA A 375 0.45 2.34 -2.97
N VAL A 376 -0.70 2.57 -2.34
CA VAL A 376 -1.85 1.68 -2.47
C VAL A 376 -2.67 2.06 -3.70
N PRO A 377 -3.34 1.10 -4.37
CA PRO A 377 -4.11 1.36 -5.58
C PRO A 377 -5.12 2.50 -5.46
N GLU A 378 -5.77 2.64 -4.31
CA GLU A 378 -6.76 3.70 -4.04
C GLU A 378 -6.22 5.12 -4.27
N ILE A 379 -4.98 5.37 -3.85
CA ILE A 379 -4.33 6.68 -4.06
C ILE A 379 -4.05 6.91 -5.54
N MET A 380 -3.59 5.88 -6.24
CA MET A 380 -3.35 5.95 -7.69
C MET A 380 -4.64 6.18 -8.47
N ASP A 381 -5.72 5.50 -8.12
CA ASP A 381 -7.04 5.67 -8.74
C ASP A 381 -7.59 7.08 -8.52
N ARG A 382 -7.39 7.63 -7.31
CA ARG A 382 -7.78 9.02 -7.00
C ARG A 382 -6.97 10.03 -7.83
N ILE A 383 -5.65 9.83 -7.95
CA ILE A 383 -4.79 10.67 -8.80
C ILE A 383 -5.25 10.58 -10.27
N TYR A 384 -5.47 9.36 -10.77
CA TYR A 384 -5.96 9.13 -12.13
C TYR A 384 -7.26 9.89 -12.40
N LYS A 385 -8.27 9.73 -11.54
CA LYS A 385 -9.57 10.41 -11.67
C LYS A 385 -9.43 11.93 -11.64
N ASN A 386 -8.67 12.46 -10.70
CA ASN A 386 -8.46 13.90 -10.56
C ASN A 386 -7.75 14.51 -11.79
N VAL A 387 -6.74 13.82 -12.33
CA VAL A 387 -6.07 14.29 -13.56
C VAL A 387 -7.02 14.21 -14.75
N MET A 388 -7.81 13.14 -14.87
CA MET A 388 -8.77 13.00 -15.98
C MET A 388 -9.87 14.05 -15.94
N LEU A 389 -10.38 14.39 -14.77
CA LEU A 389 -11.35 15.50 -14.61
C LEU A 389 -10.74 16.84 -15.07
N LYS A 390 -9.49 17.12 -14.68
CA LYS A 390 -8.79 18.32 -15.15
C LYS A 390 -8.56 18.31 -16.67
N VAL A 391 -8.26 17.16 -17.27
CA VAL A 391 -8.13 17.01 -18.72
C VAL A 391 -9.45 17.28 -19.43
N GLU A 392 -10.58 16.87 -18.87
CA GLU A 392 -11.92 17.16 -19.40
C GLU A 392 -12.27 18.66 -19.34
N GLU A 393 -11.78 19.39 -18.34
CA GLU A 393 -11.96 20.84 -18.18
C GLU A 393 -11.02 21.69 -19.09
N MET A 394 -10.01 21.07 -19.72
CA MET A 394 -9.08 21.76 -20.61
C MET A 394 -9.77 22.23 -21.91
N SER A 395 -9.18 23.25 -22.55
CA SER A 395 -9.59 23.63 -23.90
C SER A 395 -9.48 22.45 -24.87
N LEU A 396 -10.29 22.45 -25.93
CA LEU A 396 -10.27 21.37 -26.94
C LEU A 396 -8.89 21.10 -27.52
N PHE A 397 -8.08 22.14 -27.72
CA PHE A 397 -6.70 22.02 -28.20
C PHE A 397 -5.82 21.29 -27.18
N GLN A 398 -5.80 21.74 -25.92
CA GLN A 398 -4.97 21.15 -24.86
C GLN A 398 -5.37 19.70 -24.58
N ARG A 399 -6.67 19.42 -24.51
CA ARG A 399 -7.21 18.07 -24.34
C ARG A 399 -6.79 17.15 -25.48
N THR A 400 -6.90 17.61 -26.73
CA THR A 400 -6.49 16.84 -27.90
C THR A 400 -4.99 16.55 -27.86
N LEU A 401 -4.17 17.56 -27.56
CA LEU A 401 -2.72 17.40 -27.42
C LEU A 401 -2.36 16.38 -26.34
N PHE A 402 -3.00 16.45 -25.17
CA PHE A 402 -2.78 15.52 -24.09
C PHE A 402 -3.05 14.06 -24.52
N LEU A 403 -4.21 13.83 -25.16
CA LEU A 403 -4.62 12.49 -25.58
C LEU A 403 -3.75 11.93 -26.70
N LEU A 404 -3.33 12.78 -27.66
CA LEU A 404 -2.41 12.38 -28.73
C LEU A 404 -1.02 12.05 -28.16
N ALA A 405 -0.50 12.88 -27.26
CA ALA A 405 0.77 12.63 -26.59
C ALA A 405 0.73 11.36 -25.74
N TYR A 406 -0.38 11.10 -25.03
CA TYR A 406 -0.60 9.88 -24.26
C TYR A 406 -0.54 8.63 -25.16
N ASN A 407 -1.30 8.62 -26.24
CA ASN A 407 -1.32 7.47 -27.16
C ASN A 407 0.03 7.27 -27.86
N TYR A 408 0.64 8.36 -28.31
CA TYR A 408 1.98 8.32 -28.91
C TYR A 408 3.02 7.73 -27.95
N LYS A 409 3.07 8.23 -26.69
CA LYS A 409 3.99 7.70 -25.71
C LYS A 409 3.72 6.23 -25.38
N MET A 410 2.46 5.81 -25.31
CA MET A 410 2.09 4.42 -25.11
C MET A 410 2.63 3.52 -26.24
N GLU A 411 2.51 3.96 -27.50
CA GLU A 411 3.05 3.24 -28.67
C GLU A 411 4.58 3.19 -28.65
N GLN A 412 5.23 4.31 -28.31
CA GLN A 412 6.69 4.37 -28.27
C GLN A 412 7.27 3.49 -27.15
N LEU A 413 6.67 3.53 -25.94
CA LEU A 413 7.07 2.64 -24.85
C LEU A 413 6.90 1.16 -25.22
N ALA A 414 5.84 0.82 -25.96
CA ALA A 414 5.64 -0.54 -26.45
C ALA A 414 6.74 -1.00 -27.43
N LEU A 415 7.39 -0.07 -28.10
CA LEU A 415 8.53 -0.32 -29.01
C LEU A 415 9.90 -0.21 -28.30
N GLY A 416 9.93 0.08 -27.00
CA GLY A 416 11.16 0.28 -26.23
C GLY A 416 11.78 1.67 -26.34
N TYR A 417 11.03 2.65 -26.86
CA TYR A 417 11.52 4.03 -27.04
C TYR A 417 11.06 4.96 -25.94
N THR A 418 11.90 5.93 -25.58
CA THR A 418 11.56 7.02 -24.67
C THR A 418 10.98 8.22 -25.43
N THR A 419 10.23 9.08 -24.73
CA THR A 419 9.57 10.25 -25.34
C THR A 419 9.86 11.54 -24.57
N PRO A 420 11.12 11.99 -24.49
CA PRO A 420 11.53 13.10 -23.61
C PRO A 420 10.81 14.41 -23.90
N LEU A 421 10.42 14.64 -25.15
CA LEU A 421 9.68 15.84 -25.56
C LEU A 421 8.26 15.84 -24.98
N CYS A 422 7.54 14.71 -25.08
CA CYS A 422 6.23 14.56 -24.45
C CYS A 422 6.31 14.68 -22.92
N ASP A 423 7.34 14.10 -22.32
CA ASP A 423 7.57 14.12 -20.88
C ASP A 423 7.77 15.55 -20.35
N LYS A 424 8.52 16.36 -21.11
CA LYS A 424 8.84 17.75 -20.73
C LYS A 424 7.70 18.73 -21.02
N LEU A 425 7.02 18.60 -22.17
CA LEU A 425 6.03 19.58 -22.62
C LEU A 425 4.60 19.26 -22.13
N VAL A 426 4.21 17.98 -22.13
CA VAL A 426 2.83 17.56 -21.83
C VAL A 426 2.70 17.04 -20.41
N PHE A 427 3.56 16.10 -19.99
CA PHE A 427 3.40 15.40 -18.72
C PHE A 427 4.10 16.06 -17.54
N ARG A 428 4.87 17.14 -17.74
CA ARG A 428 5.58 17.84 -16.65
C ARG A 428 4.68 18.24 -15.50
N LYS A 429 3.47 18.76 -15.80
CA LYS A 429 2.51 19.17 -14.75
C LYS A 429 1.96 17.99 -13.96
N VAL A 430 1.74 16.85 -14.61
CA VAL A 430 1.29 15.62 -13.93
C VAL A 430 2.39 15.06 -13.05
N ARG A 431 3.62 14.98 -13.56
CA ARG A 431 4.80 14.56 -12.78
C ARG A 431 4.99 15.41 -11.51
N ALA A 432 4.79 16.73 -11.64
CA ALA A 432 4.95 17.67 -10.52
C ALA A 432 3.99 17.41 -9.36
N LEU A 433 2.84 16.73 -9.57
CA LEU A 433 1.91 16.36 -8.50
C LEU A 433 2.55 15.49 -7.40
N LEU A 434 3.58 14.73 -7.75
CA LEU A 434 4.37 13.91 -6.82
C LEU A 434 5.85 14.34 -6.80
N GLY A 435 6.11 15.65 -6.91
CA GLY A 435 7.45 16.24 -6.80
C GLY A 435 8.31 16.20 -8.08
N GLY A 436 7.90 15.49 -9.13
CA GLY A 436 8.53 15.51 -10.45
C GLY A 436 9.83 14.70 -10.61
N ARG A 437 10.35 14.06 -9.56
CA ARG A 437 11.60 13.29 -9.56
C ARG A 437 11.43 11.79 -9.36
N LEU A 438 10.19 11.29 -9.28
CA LEU A 438 9.93 9.85 -9.13
C LEU A 438 10.60 9.06 -10.26
N ARG A 439 11.38 8.05 -9.87
CA ARG A 439 12.02 7.08 -10.77
C ARG A 439 11.44 5.65 -10.61
N VAL A 440 10.84 5.36 -9.46
CA VAL A 440 10.15 4.09 -9.17
C VAL A 440 8.92 4.37 -8.32
N LEU A 441 7.80 3.78 -8.73
CA LEU A 441 6.56 3.73 -7.98
C LEU A 441 6.17 2.25 -7.83
N LEU A 442 5.99 1.78 -6.60
CA LEU A 442 5.58 0.41 -6.30
C LEU A 442 4.15 0.40 -5.73
N SER A 443 3.29 -0.39 -6.35
CA SER A 443 1.92 -0.60 -5.87
C SER A 443 1.78 -1.95 -5.18
N GLY A 444 1.20 -1.95 -4.00
CA GLY A 444 0.95 -3.17 -3.25
C GLY A 444 -0.28 -3.09 -2.37
N GLY A 445 -0.60 -4.22 -1.75
CA GLY A 445 -1.64 -4.30 -0.74
C GLY A 445 -3.06 -4.52 -1.26
N ALA A 446 -3.38 -4.18 -2.51
CA ALA A 446 -4.68 -4.42 -3.14
C ALA A 446 -4.50 -4.56 -4.67
N PRO A 447 -5.49 -5.08 -5.42
CA PRO A 447 -5.44 -5.15 -6.87
C PRO A 447 -5.38 -3.77 -7.51
N LEU A 448 -4.45 -3.55 -8.45
CA LEU A 448 -4.35 -2.33 -9.24
C LEU A 448 -4.95 -2.55 -10.63
N SER A 449 -5.82 -1.66 -11.05
CA SER A 449 -6.42 -1.70 -12.38
C SER A 449 -5.35 -1.49 -13.47
N ALA A 450 -5.43 -2.27 -14.55
CA ALA A 450 -4.53 -2.14 -15.69
C ALA A 450 -4.59 -0.75 -16.34
N VAL A 451 -5.76 -0.10 -16.30
CA VAL A 451 -5.96 1.25 -16.83
C VAL A 451 -5.20 2.28 -15.99
N THR A 452 -5.36 2.22 -14.66
CA THR A 452 -4.67 3.11 -13.72
C THR A 452 -3.16 2.89 -13.80
N GLN A 453 -2.69 1.65 -13.78
CA GLN A 453 -1.25 1.34 -13.91
C GLN A 453 -0.67 1.91 -15.20
N ARG A 454 -1.34 1.71 -16.34
CA ARG A 454 -0.92 2.25 -17.63
C ARG A 454 -0.85 3.78 -17.63
N PHE A 455 -1.87 4.41 -17.06
CA PHE A 455 -1.89 5.86 -16.92
C PHE A 455 -0.72 6.37 -16.09
N MET A 456 -0.46 5.74 -14.94
CA MET A 456 0.65 6.13 -14.07
C MET A 456 2.00 5.97 -14.77
N ASN A 457 2.25 4.84 -15.45
CA ASN A 457 3.47 4.62 -16.25
C ASN A 457 3.70 5.74 -17.29
N ILE A 458 2.66 6.14 -18.00
CA ILE A 458 2.76 7.11 -19.08
C ILE A 458 2.91 8.52 -18.55
N CYS A 459 2.00 8.95 -17.65
CA CYS A 459 1.88 10.35 -17.24
C CYS A 459 2.89 10.77 -16.17
N PHE A 460 3.32 9.84 -15.30
CA PHE A 460 4.38 10.11 -14.32
C PHE A 460 5.77 9.82 -14.86
N CYS A 461 5.88 9.25 -16.07
CA CYS A 461 7.15 9.00 -16.76
C CYS A 461 8.14 8.16 -15.93
N CYS A 462 7.63 7.24 -15.13
CA CYS A 462 8.42 6.29 -14.34
C CYS A 462 7.77 4.90 -14.39
N PRO A 463 8.55 3.82 -14.21
CA PRO A 463 8.00 2.49 -14.07
C PRO A 463 7.12 2.38 -12.82
N VAL A 464 5.96 1.73 -12.98
CA VAL A 464 5.02 1.41 -11.92
C VAL A 464 4.96 -0.09 -11.77
N GLY A 465 5.67 -0.63 -10.78
CA GLY A 465 5.67 -2.04 -10.45
C GLY A 465 4.47 -2.41 -9.57
N GLN A 466 3.91 -3.60 -9.81
CA GLN A 466 2.98 -4.22 -8.87
C GLN A 466 3.72 -5.24 -8.00
N GLY A 467 3.47 -5.18 -6.69
CA GLY A 467 3.93 -6.18 -5.73
C GLY A 467 2.76 -6.97 -5.14
N TYR A 468 3.00 -8.25 -4.89
CA TYR A 468 2.08 -9.12 -4.16
C TYR A 468 2.81 -9.79 -3.01
N GLY A 469 2.22 -9.71 -1.84
CA GLY A 469 2.71 -10.32 -0.62
C GLY A 469 1.70 -10.09 0.51
N LEU A 470 1.89 -10.80 1.60
CA LEU A 470 1.04 -10.75 2.77
C LEU A 470 1.92 -10.48 4.01
N THR A 471 1.30 -10.14 5.14
CA THR A 471 2.04 -9.99 6.40
C THR A 471 2.73 -11.30 6.77
N GLU A 472 2.10 -12.42 6.49
CA GLU A 472 2.60 -13.79 6.72
C GLU A 472 3.81 -14.16 5.85
N THR A 473 4.13 -13.34 4.85
CA THR A 473 5.31 -13.51 3.98
C THR A 473 6.24 -12.30 4.01
N CYS A 474 6.16 -11.45 5.04
CA CYS A 474 6.91 -10.20 5.17
C CYS A 474 6.72 -9.23 4.00
N GLY A 475 5.50 -9.20 3.42
CA GLY A 475 5.20 -8.41 2.23
C GLY A 475 5.89 -8.91 0.95
N ALA A 476 6.67 -9.99 1.02
CA ALA A 476 7.46 -10.52 -0.09
C ALA A 476 6.81 -11.76 -0.69
N GLY A 477 6.49 -11.69 -1.95
CA GLY A 477 6.01 -12.79 -2.81
C GLY A 477 6.49 -12.52 -4.22
N THR A 478 5.92 -11.51 -4.86
CA THR A 478 6.33 -11.05 -6.18
C THR A 478 6.44 -9.54 -6.24
N ILE A 479 7.28 -9.03 -7.13
CA ILE A 479 7.28 -7.65 -7.62
C ILE A 479 7.57 -7.73 -9.12
N SER A 480 6.81 -7.02 -9.94
CA SER A 480 7.05 -6.96 -11.38
C SER A 480 8.39 -6.29 -11.67
N GLN A 481 9.10 -6.78 -12.68
CA GLN A 481 10.33 -6.16 -13.16
C GLN A 481 10.02 -4.74 -13.66
N LEU A 482 10.81 -3.76 -13.25
CA LEU A 482 10.55 -2.35 -13.56
C LEU A 482 10.71 -2.00 -15.04
N TRP A 483 11.46 -2.80 -15.81
CA TRP A 483 11.59 -2.68 -17.25
C TRP A 483 10.41 -3.33 -18.02
N ASP A 484 9.54 -4.13 -17.33
CA ASP A 484 8.35 -4.74 -17.93
C ASP A 484 7.12 -3.84 -17.72
N TYR A 485 6.75 -3.08 -18.72
CA TYR A 485 5.58 -2.20 -18.71
C TYR A 485 4.24 -2.94 -18.95
N SER A 486 4.21 -4.27 -18.86
CA SER A 486 2.94 -5.02 -18.88
C SER A 486 2.08 -4.65 -17.68
N THR A 487 0.76 -4.79 -17.82
CA THR A 487 -0.20 -4.43 -16.79
C THR A 487 -1.08 -5.62 -16.39
N GLY A 488 -1.65 -5.59 -15.19
CA GLY A 488 -2.56 -6.62 -14.70
C GLY A 488 -1.86 -7.89 -14.20
N ARG A 489 -0.53 -7.85 -14.00
CA ARG A 489 0.27 -8.94 -13.43
C ARG A 489 1.11 -8.42 -12.27
N VAL A 490 1.43 -9.29 -11.33
CA VAL A 490 2.20 -8.94 -10.13
C VAL A 490 3.69 -9.33 -10.23
N GLY A 491 4.13 -9.82 -11.40
CA GLY A 491 5.51 -10.16 -11.68
C GLY A 491 5.92 -11.57 -11.29
N ALA A 492 7.21 -11.84 -11.37
CA ALA A 492 7.81 -13.11 -10.99
C ALA A 492 8.06 -13.20 -9.48
N PRO A 493 8.19 -14.41 -8.91
CA PRO A 493 8.63 -14.58 -7.51
C PRO A 493 9.89 -13.79 -7.22
N LEU A 494 9.99 -13.25 -6.01
CA LEU A 494 11.22 -12.59 -5.54
C LEU A 494 12.32 -13.63 -5.29
N VAL A 495 13.58 -13.21 -5.34
CA VAL A 495 14.72 -14.11 -5.14
C VAL A 495 14.78 -14.76 -3.75
N CYS A 496 14.02 -14.27 -2.78
CA CYS A 496 13.93 -14.80 -1.42
C CYS A 496 12.87 -15.90 -1.25
N CYS A 497 12.01 -16.14 -2.24
CA CYS A 497 10.90 -17.07 -2.13
C CYS A 497 10.67 -17.87 -3.41
N GLU A 498 9.89 -18.92 -3.28
CA GLU A 498 9.33 -19.66 -4.41
C GLU A 498 7.82 -19.77 -4.26
N ILE A 499 7.14 -19.91 -5.38
CA ILE A 499 5.66 -19.94 -5.43
C ILE A 499 5.19 -21.18 -6.12
N GLN A 500 4.23 -21.87 -5.48
CA GLN A 500 3.58 -23.06 -5.99
C GLN A 500 2.08 -22.84 -6.13
N LEU A 501 1.45 -23.47 -7.11
CA LEU A 501 0.00 -23.53 -7.25
C LEU A 501 -0.54 -24.86 -6.73
N LYS A 502 -1.68 -24.79 -6.04
CA LYS A 502 -2.44 -25.95 -5.56
C LYS A 502 -3.84 -25.94 -6.15
N ASP A 503 -4.27 -27.08 -6.66
CA ASP A 503 -5.63 -27.22 -7.20
C ASP A 503 -6.69 -26.81 -6.17
N TRP A 504 -7.66 -26.03 -6.62
CA TRP A 504 -8.88 -25.73 -5.89
C TRP A 504 -10.09 -26.14 -6.72
N ILE A 505 -10.46 -27.41 -6.55
CA ILE A 505 -11.47 -28.09 -7.37
C ILE A 505 -12.85 -27.47 -7.20
N GLU A 506 -13.21 -27.07 -5.98
CA GLU A 506 -14.49 -26.44 -5.66
C GLU A 506 -14.73 -25.15 -6.45
N GLY A 507 -13.69 -24.36 -6.68
CA GLY A 507 -13.73 -23.14 -7.49
C GLY A 507 -13.45 -23.35 -8.97
N GLY A 508 -13.17 -24.59 -9.41
CA GLY A 508 -12.89 -24.90 -10.82
C GLY A 508 -11.49 -24.49 -11.30
N TYR A 509 -10.53 -24.23 -10.38
CA TYR A 509 -9.16 -23.85 -10.73
C TYR A 509 -8.20 -25.01 -10.58
N ARG A 510 -7.50 -25.39 -11.67
CA ARG A 510 -6.57 -26.51 -11.70
C ARG A 510 -5.23 -26.13 -12.29
N THR A 511 -4.17 -26.73 -11.78
CA THR A 511 -2.81 -26.57 -12.31
C THR A 511 -2.63 -27.17 -13.71
N THR A 512 -3.59 -27.96 -14.17
CA THR A 512 -3.67 -28.51 -15.54
C THR A 512 -4.43 -27.63 -16.53
N ASP A 513 -4.97 -26.50 -16.09
CA ASP A 513 -5.74 -25.59 -16.94
C ASP A 513 -4.90 -25.02 -18.08
N LYS A 514 -5.55 -24.74 -19.20
CA LYS A 514 -4.97 -24.14 -20.39
C LYS A 514 -5.64 -22.78 -20.65
N PRO A 515 -4.93 -21.73 -21.13
CA PRO A 515 -3.52 -21.73 -21.55
C PRO A 515 -2.51 -21.62 -20.37
N CYS A 516 -2.95 -21.27 -19.16
CA CYS A 516 -2.12 -21.08 -17.99
C CYS A 516 -2.55 -22.01 -16.85
N PRO A 517 -1.60 -22.57 -16.07
CA PRO A 517 -1.93 -23.28 -14.84
C PRO A 517 -2.53 -22.30 -13.81
N ARG A 518 -3.61 -22.73 -13.13
CA ARG A 518 -4.33 -21.93 -12.13
C ARG A 518 -4.49 -22.69 -10.83
N GLY A 519 -4.56 -21.99 -9.72
CA GLY A 519 -4.77 -22.63 -8.42
C GLY A 519 -4.55 -21.66 -7.27
N GLU A 520 -4.67 -22.18 -6.04
CA GLU A 520 -4.32 -21.47 -4.84
C GLU A 520 -2.82 -21.23 -4.81
N ILE A 521 -2.44 -19.98 -4.49
CA ILE A 521 -1.05 -19.56 -4.37
C ILE A 521 -0.50 -20.00 -3.02
N LEU A 522 0.61 -20.75 -3.06
CA LEU A 522 1.41 -21.10 -1.89
C LEU A 522 2.76 -20.41 -2.01
N ILE A 523 3.20 -19.75 -0.95
CA ILE A 523 4.52 -19.08 -0.91
C ILE A 523 5.41 -19.83 0.08
N GLY A 524 6.62 -20.20 -0.37
CA GLY A 524 7.64 -20.88 0.43
C GLY A 524 8.94 -20.10 0.44
N GLY A 525 9.65 -20.11 1.56
CA GLY A 525 10.94 -19.43 1.69
C GLY A 525 11.24 -18.95 3.10
N SER A 526 12.43 -18.36 3.29
CA SER A 526 12.85 -17.81 4.58
C SER A 526 12.06 -16.56 5.01
N ASN A 527 11.36 -15.92 4.09
CA ASN A 527 10.45 -14.80 4.35
C ASN A 527 9.09 -15.22 4.90
N VAL A 528 8.76 -16.52 4.89
CA VAL A 528 7.51 -17.05 5.48
C VAL A 528 7.62 -17.03 6.99
N THR A 529 6.70 -16.34 7.65
CA THR A 529 6.73 -16.02 9.07
C THR A 529 6.52 -17.23 9.98
N MET A 530 6.73 -17.03 11.28
CA MET A 530 6.59 -18.09 12.28
C MET A 530 5.13 -18.52 12.52
N GLY A 531 4.17 -17.79 11.98
CA GLY A 531 2.74 -18.02 12.14
C GLY A 531 2.08 -16.99 13.06
N TYR A 532 0.85 -17.30 13.47
CA TYR A 532 0.06 -16.41 14.32
C TYR A 532 0.33 -16.63 15.80
N TYR A 533 0.45 -15.55 16.55
CA TYR A 533 0.68 -15.56 17.96
C TYR A 533 -0.49 -16.21 18.73
N LYS A 534 -0.20 -17.23 19.54
CA LYS A 534 -1.19 -17.99 20.33
C LYS A 534 -2.35 -18.63 19.55
N LYS A 535 -2.24 -18.85 18.23
CA LYS A 535 -3.30 -19.43 17.38
C LYS A 535 -2.85 -20.76 16.75
N LYS A 536 -2.68 -21.81 17.55
CA LYS A 536 -2.13 -23.11 17.12
C LYS A 536 -2.92 -23.76 15.99
N GLU A 537 -4.25 -23.82 16.12
CA GLU A 537 -5.13 -24.44 15.12
C GLU A 537 -4.98 -23.75 13.75
N LYS A 538 -5.07 -22.41 13.75
CA LYS A 538 -4.94 -21.63 12.54
C LYS A 538 -3.55 -21.74 11.89
N ASN A 539 -2.52 -21.89 12.70
CA ASN A 539 -1.16 -22.13 12.21
C ASN A 539 -1.06 -23.49 11.47
N CYS A 540 -1.74 -24.54 11.96
CA CYS A 540 -1.76 -25.84 11.29
C CYS A 540 -2.57 -25.82 9.98
N GLU A 541 -3.56 -24.94 9.86
CA GLU A 541 -4.35 -24.79 8.64
C GLU A 541 -3.58 -24.02 7.52
N ASP A 542 -2.96 -22.91 7.90
CA ASP A 542 -2.41 -21.96 6.94
C ASP A 542 -0.92 -22.18 6.65
N PHE A 543 -0.18 -22.84 7.56
CA PHE A 543 1.26 -23.08 7.41
C PHE A 543 1.61 -24.56 7.48
N PHE A 544 2.60 -24.97 6.67
CA PHE A 544 3.18 -26.31 6.76
C PHE A 544 4.69 -26.27 6.45
N VAL A 545 5.38 -27.34 6.84
CA VAL A 545 6.79 -27.53 6.50
C VAL A 545 6.87 -28.74 5.59
N ASP A 546 7.59 -28.61 4.47
CA ASP A 546 7.75 -29.69 3.51
C ASP A 546 8.85 -30.68 3.97
N LYS A 547 9.01 -31.76 3.19
CA LYS A 547 10.03 -32.81 3.47
C LYS A 547 11.46 -32.29 3.42
N LYS A 548 11.72 -31.12 2.83
CA LYS A 548 13.03 -30.48 2.74
C LYS A 548 13.27 -29.52 3.90
N GLY A 549 12.32 -29.35 4.82
CA GLY A 549 12.36 -28.43 5.94
C GLY A 549 12.00 -26.99 5.58
N GLN A 550 11.50 -26.71 4.35
CA GLN A 550 11.08 -25.40 3.96
C GLN A 550 9.66 -25.11 4.44
N ARG A 551 9.47 -23.91 4.99
CA ARG A 551 8.17 -23.43 5.45
C ARG A 551 7.38 -22.83 4.32
N TRP A 552 6.08 -23.16 4.26
CA TRP A 552 5.12 -22.71 3.27
C TRP A 552 3.91 -22.06 3.93
N PHE A 553 3.34 -21.09 3.24
CA PHE A 553 2.11 -20.42 3.62
C PHE A 553 1.04 -20.58 2.53
N CYS A 554 -0.17 -21.02 2.92
CA CYS A 554 -1.35 -21.10 2.06
C CYS A 554 -2.06 -19.74 2.08
N THR A 555 -1.98 -19.00 0.98
CA THR A 555 -2.42 -17.59 0.96
C THR A 555 -3.93 -17.41 0.95
N GLY A 556 -4.67 -18.40 0.46
CA GLY A 556 -6.11 -18.28 0.17
C GLY A 556 -6.42 -17.41 -1.05
N ASP A 557 -5.41 -16.97 -1.79
CA ASP A 557 -5.55 -16.23 -3.04
C ASP A 557 -5.36 -17.20 -4.23
N ILE A 558 -6.09 -16.97 -5.31
CA ILE A 558 -6.01 -17.75 -6.55
C ILE A 558 -5.19 -16.98 -7.57
N GLY A 559 -4.30 -17.67 -8.23
CA GLY A 559 -3.45 -17.08 -9.27
C GLY A 559 -3.25 -17.99 -10.47
N GLU A 560 -2.65 -17.40 -11.52
CA GLU A 560 -2.21 -18.11 -12.72
C GLU A 560 -0.78 -17.72 -13.08
N PHE A 561 0.03 -18.68 -13.54
CA PHE A 561 1.35 -18.40 -14.10
C PHE A 561 1.31 -18.30 -15.60
N HIS A 562 1.82 -17.19 -16.11
CA HIS A 562 2.01 -16.98 -17.55
C HIS A 562 3.29 -17.69 -18.04
N GLY A 563 3.39 -17.86 -19.36
CA GLY A 563 4.53 -18.58 -19.99
C GLY A 563 5.92 -17.97 -19.72
N ASP A 564 5.98 -16.69 -19.37
CA ASP A 564 7.20 -15.98 -18.98
C ASP A 564 7.55 -16.13 -17.48
N GLY A 565 6.72 -16.84 -16.70
CA GLY A 565 6.89 -17.04 -15.27
C GLY A 565 6.35 -15.93 -14.38
N CYS A 566 5.61 -14.97 -14.95
CA CYS A 566 4.91 -13.96 -14.16
C CYS A 566 3.62 -14.49 -13.58
N LEU A 567 3.36 -14.14 -12.32
CA LEU A 567 2.11 -14.43 -11.62
C LEU A 567 1.08 -13.34 -11.89
N LYS A 568 -0.17 -13.76 -12.08
CA LYS A 568 -1.33 -12.88 -12.06
C LYS A 568 -2.28 -13.34 -10.97
N ILE A 569 -2.74 -12.44 -10.14
CA ILE A 569 -3.78 -12.74 -9.14
C ILE A 569 -5.12 -12.72 -9.86
N ILE A 570 -5.89 -13.79 -9.72
CA ILE A 570 -7.22 -13.91 -10.30
C ILE A 570 -8.26 -13.49 -9.30
N ASP A 571 -8.15 -14.03 -8.04
CA ASP A 571 -9.22 -13.93 -7.06
C ASP A 571 -8.78 -14.26 -5.64
N ARG A 572 -9.71 -14.10 -4.71
CA ARG A 572 -9.62 -14.60 -3.34
C ARG A 572 -10.64 -15.67 -3.09
N LYS A 573 -10.26 -16.81 -2.49
CA LYS A 573 -11.21 -17.86 -2.12
C LYS A 573 -12.42 -17.34 -1.34
N LYS A 574 -12.20 -16.37 -0.44
CA LYS A 574 -13.24 -15.77 0.42
C LYS A 574 -14.11 -14.73 -0.28
N ASP A 575 -13.64 -14.17 -1.39
CA ASP A 575 -14.36 -13.15 -2.19
C ASP A 575 -15.10 -13.77 -3.37
N LEU A 576 -14.91 -15.08 -3.58
CA LEU A 576 -15.68 -15.88 -4.55
C LEU A 576 -16.98 -16.36 -3.91
N VAL A 577 -18.08 -15.94 -4.48
CA VAL A 577 -19.42 -16.34 -4.04
C VAL A 577 -20.08 -17.16 -5.14
N LYS A 578 -20.56 -18.35 -4.79
CA LYS A 578 -21.37 -19.18 -5.69
C LYS A 578 -22.82 -18.72 -5.59
N LEU A 579 -23.36 -18.21 -6.67
CA LEU A 579 -24.78 -17.83 -6.75
C LEU A 579 -25.68 -19.06 -6.75
N GLN A 580 -26.98 -18.86 -6.47
CA GLN A 580 -28.00 -19.93 -6.45
C GLN A 580 -28.04 -20.74 -7.75
N ALA A 581 -27.81 -20.09 -8.89
CA ALA A 581 -27.79 -20.74 -10.21
C ALA A 581 -26.47 -21.52 -10.52
N GLY A 582 -25.49 -21.42 -9.62
CA GLY A 582 -24.23 -22.16 -9.70
C GLY A 582 -23.04 -21.40 -10.26
N GLU A 583 -23.22 -20.16 -10.74
CA GLU A 583 -22.14 -19.32 -11.22
C GLU A 583 -21.31 -18.79 -10.01
N TYR A 584 -20.00 -18.71 -10.22
CA TYR A 584 -19.09 -18.11 -9.27
C TYR A 584 -18.83 -16.64 -9.63
N VAL A 585 -19.09 -15.74 -8.71
CA VAL A 585 -18.83 -14.31 -8.85
C VAL A 585 -17.62 -13.92 -8.00
N SER A 586 -16.65 -13.27 -8.63
CA SER A 586 -15.55 -12.60 -7.97
C SER A 586 -15.96 -11.18 -7.61
N LEU A 587 -16.30 -10.96 -6.33
CA LEU A 587 -16.72 -9.65 -5.86
C LEU A 587 -15.58 -8.62 -6.00
N GLY A 588 -14.33 -9.01 -5.72
CA GLY A 588 -13.17 -8.15 -5.88
C GLY A 588 -12.89 -7.74 -7.33
N LYS A 589 -13.10 -8.65 -8.28
CA LYS A 589 -13.00 -8.37 -9.72
C LYS A 589 -14.05 -7.33 -10.14
N VAL A 590 -15.30 -7.54 -9.77
CA VAL A 590 -16.42 -6.60 -10.07
C VAL A 590 -16.10 -5.21 -9.56
N GLU A 591 -15.67 -5.10 -8.31
CA GLU A 591 -15.31 -3.83 -7.68
C GLU A 591 -14.13 -3.14 -8.38
N ALA A 592 -13.07 -3.88 -8.68
CA ALA A 592 -11.89 -3.33 -9.36
C ALA A 592 -12.21 -2.75 -10.73
N PHE A 593 -13.12 -3.38 -11.48
CA PHE A 593 -13.56 -2.85 -12.77
C PHE A 593 -14.48 -1.63 -12.64
N LEU A 594 -15.45 -1.69 -11.73
CA LEU A 594 -16.42 -0.62 -11.55
C LEU A 594 -15.82 0.63 -10.90
N LYS A 595 -14.82 0.50 -10.07
CA LYS A 595 -14.05 1.64 -9.52
C LYS A 595 -13.45 2.57 -10.58
N ASN A 596 -13.24 2.10 -11.80
CA ASN A 596 -12.77 2.94 -12.90
C ASN A 596 -13.84 3.90 -13.46
N CYS A 597 -15.11 3.71 -13.10
CA CYS A 597 -16.19 4.60 -13.51
C CYS A 597 -16.04 5.97 -12.82
N PRO A 598 -16.04 7.09 -13.57
CA PRO A 598 -15.87 8.43 -12.99
C PRO A 598 -16.96 8.82 -11.97
N LEU A 599 -18.14 8.20 -12.07
CA LEU A 599 -19.27 8.43 -11.16
C LEU A 599 -19.08 7.77 -9.79
N ILE A 600 -18.13 6.84 -9.65
CA ILE A 600 -17.93 6.02 -8.45
C ILE A 600 -16.64 6.44 -7.75
N ASP A 601 -16.72 6.84 -6.49
CA ASP A 601 -15.55 7.01 -5.63
C ASP A 601 -15.17 5.70 -4.94
N ASN A 602 -16.16 4.95 -4.45
CA ASN A 602 -15.94 3.61 -3.93
C ASN A 602 -17.14 2.70 -4.19
N ILE A 603 -16.92 1.39 -4.23
CA ILE A 603 -17.98 0.40 -4.43
C ILE A 603 -17.68 -0.87 -3.65
N CYS A 604 -18.71 -1.46 -3.03
CA CYS A 604 -18.70 -2.80 -2.46
C CYS A 604 -19.76 -3.65 -3.15
N ALA A 605 -19.34 -4.69 -3.83
CA ALA A 605 -20.25 -5.69 -4.40
C ALA A 605 -20.61 -6.71 -3.31
N TYR A 606 -21.86 -7.12 -3.27
CA TYR A 606 -22.35 -8.14 -2.35
C TYR A 606 -23.20 -9.18 -3.08
N ALA A 607 -22.97 -10.43 -2.71
CA ALA A 607 -23.77 -11.57 -3.13
C ALA A 607 -23.78 -12.62 -2.01
N ASN A 608 -24.74 -13.54 -2.06
CA ASN A 608 -24.75 -14.73 -1.21
C ASN A 608 -25.26 -15.93 -2.00
N SER A 609 -25.10 -17.14 -1.44
CA SER A 609 -25.41 -18.38 -2.14
C SER A 609 -26.91 -18.64 -2.31
N ASP A 610 -27.76 -17.93 -1.58
CA ASP A 610 -29.21 -18.09 -1.62
C ASP A 610 -29.86 -17.20 -2.67
N GLU A 611 -29.08 -16.31 -3.28
CA GLU A 611 -29.54 -15.31 -4.21
C GLU A 611 -28.97 -15.51 -5.63
N SER A 612 -29.73 -15.04 -6.62
CA SER A 612 -29.41 -15.27 -8.04
C SER A 612 -28.67 -14.10 -8.71
N PHE A 613 -28.40 -13.01 -7.99
CA PHE A 613 -27.76 -11.80 -8.55
C PHE A 613 -26.93 -11.04 -7.53
N VAL A 614 -26.02 -10.22 -8.05
CA VAL A 614 -25.16 -9.33 -7.29
C VAL A 614 -25.88 -8.00 -7.02
N ILE A 615 -25.65 -7.40 -5.86
CA ILE A 615 -26.03 -6.03 -5.50
C ILE A 615 -24.80 -5.19 -5.20
N GLY A 616 -24.93 -3.87 -5.20
CA GLY A 616 -23.80 -2.96 -4.96
C GLY A 616 -24.13 -1.82 -4.00
N PHE A 617 -23.18 -1.50 -3.13
CA PHE A 617 -23.15 -0.28 -2.32
C PHE A 617 -22.14 0.66 -2.96
N VAL A 618 -22.55 1.89 -3.24
CA VAL A 618 -21.76 2.83 -4.04
C VAL A 618 -21.60 4.14 -3.29
N VAL A 619 -20.38 4.58 -3.11
CA VAL A 619 -20.07 5.97 -2.75
C VAL A 619 -19.90 6.74 -4.05
N PRO A 620 -20.85 7.60 -4.43
CA PRO A 620 -20.78 8.32 -5.68
C PRO A 620 -19.82 9.50 -5.59
N ASN A 621 -19.20 9.85 -6.72
CA ASN A 621 -18.43 11.09 -6.83
C ASN A 621 -19.39 12.28 -6.82
N GLN A 622 -19.25 13.18 -5.85
CA GLN A 622 -20.18 14.28 -5.59
C GLN A 622 -20.37 15.16 -6.83
N LYS A 623 -19.28 15.60 -7.47
CA LYS A 623 -19.34 16.46 -8.65
C LYS A 623 -20.08 15.80 -9.83
N GLN A 624 -19.80 14.52 -10.06
CA GLN A 624 -20.39 13.77 -11.16
C GLN A 624 -21.86 13.45 -10.91
N LEU A 625 -22.23 13.15 -9.66
CA LEU A 625 -23.63 12.88 -9.30
C LEU A 625 -24.48 14.16 -9.40
N LEU A 626 -23.96 15.29 -8.93
CA LEU A 626 -24.67 16.59 -9.08
C LEU A 626 -24.88 16.95 -10.56
N ALA A 627 -23.86 16.77 -11.40
CA ALA A 627 -23.97 16.97 -12.84
C ALA A 627 -24.97 16.00 -13.51
N LEU A 628 -25.07 14.76 -13.00
CA LEU A 628 -26.09 13.80 -13.46
C LEU A 628 -27.48 14.24 -13.04
N ALA A 629 -27.69 14.67 -11.80
CA ALA A 629 -28.96 15.15 -11.26
C ALA A 629 -29.45 16.37 -12.02
N GLU A 630 -28.57 17.33 -12.32
CA GLU A 630 -28.93 18.50 -13.16
C GLU A 630 -29.42 18.09 -14.56
N ARG A 631 -28.71 17.18 -15.24
CA ARG A 631 -29.11 16.67 -16.56
C ARG A 631 -30.45 15.95 -16.54
N LYS A 632 -30.80 15.35 -15.40
CA LYS A 632 -32.09 14.65 -15.22
C LYS A 632 -33.16 15.50 -14.56
N CYS A 633 -32.86 16.78 -14.33
CA CYS A 633 -33.77 17.73 -13.69
C CYS A 633 -34.27 17.31 -12.29
N VAL A 634 -33.45 16.53 -11.57
CA VAL A 634 -33.70 16.13 -10.18
C VAL A 634 -33.02 17.14 -9.27
N ARG A 635 -33.75 17.75 -8.36
CA ARG A 635 -33.25 18.73 -7.38
C ARG A 635 -33.34 18.14 -5.96
N GLY A 636 -32.43 18.49 -5.11
CA GLY A 636 -32.41 18.06 -3.70
C GLY A 636 -31.06 18.33 -3.06
N SER A 637 -31.00 18.20 -1.75
CA SER A 637 -29.72 18.15 -1.00
C SER A 637 -28.89 16.91 -1.39
N TRP A 638 -27.63 16.90 -1.02
CA TRP A 638 -26.75 15.75 -1.28
C TRP A 638 -27.33 14.43 -0.75
N GLU A 639 -27.85 14.46 0.48
CA GLU A 639 -28.48 13.30 1.11
C GLU A 639 -29.77 12.87 0.39
N GLU A 640 -30.61 13.82 0.00
CA GLU A 640 -31.84 13.54 -0.76
C GLU A 640 -31.53 12.92 -2.12
N LEU A 641 -30.51 13.42 -2.83
CA LEU A 641 -30.07 12.85 -4.11
C LEU A 641 -29.57 11.42 -3.96
N CYS A 642 -28.75 11.13 -2.94
CA CYS A 642 -28.29 9.78 -2.65
C CYS A 642 -29.40 8.83 -2.20
N ASN A 643 -30.51 9.34 -1.68
CA ASN A 643 -31.68 8.57 -1.30
C ASN A 643 -32.78 8.50 -2.39
N SER A 644 -32.56 9.14 -3.52
CA SER A 644 -33.55 9.21 -4.61
C SER A 644 -33.53 7.95 -5.47
N PRO A 645 -34.65 7.19 -5.55
CA PRO A 645 -34.74 6.02 -6.42
C PRO A 645 -34.49 6.34 -7.91
N ALA A 646 -34.87 7.51 -8.36
CA ALA A 646 -34.62 7.96 -9.73
C ALA A 646 -33.13 8.15 -10.02
N ILE A 647 -32.37 8.67 -9.06
CA ILE A 647 -30.92 8.83 -9.17
C ILE A 647 -30.24 7.46 -9.06
N GLU A 648 -30.67 6.59 -8.15
CA GLU A 648 -30.14 5.21 -8.04
C GLU A 648 -30.30 4.46 -9.38
N GLU A 649 -31.47 4.58 -10.04
CA GLU A 649 -31.71 3.93 -11.34
C GLU A 649 -30.79 4.49 -12.45
N GLU A 650 -30.57 5.80 -12.50
CA GLU A 650 -29.67 6.41 -13.49
C GLU A 650 -28.20 6.06 -13.23
N VAL A 651 -27.78 6.01 -11.97
CA VAL A 651 -26.45 5.55 -11.59
C VAL A 651 -26.27 4.08 -11.96
N LEU A 652 -27.26 3.24 -11.72
CA LEU A 652 -27.24 1.83 -12.10
C LEU A 652 -27.08 1.64 -13.62
N LYS A 653 -27.73 2.46 -14.44
CA LYS A 653 -27.54 2.43 -15.90
C LYS A 653 -26.10 2.74 -16.28
N VAL A 654 -25.50 3.78 -15.69
CA VAL A 654 -24.11 4.15 -15.95
C VAL A 654 -23.15 3.04 -15.50
N ILE A 655 -23.40 2.41 -14.36
CA ILE A 655 -22.62 1.27 -13.85
C ILE A 655 -22.74 0.07 -14.79
N THR A 656 -23.94 -0.23 -15.27
CA THR A 656 -24.19 -1.34 -16.21
C THR A 656 -23.43 -1.13 -17.52
N ASP A 657 -23.45 0.08 -18.08
CA ASP A 657 -22.71 0.42 -19.30
C ASP A 657 -21.19 0.32 -19.09
N ALA A 658 -20.72 0.77 -17.93
CA ALA A 658 -19.30 0.66 -17.56
C ALA A 658 -18.89 -0.82 -17.41
N ALA A 659 -19.71 -1.65 -16.78
CA ALA A 659 -19.49 -3.09 -16.61
C ALA A 659 -19.45 -3.83 -17.96
N LEU A 660 -20.38 -3.54 -18.84
CA LEU A 660 -20.41 -4.13 -20.21
C LEU A 660 -19.19 -3.69 -21.03
N THR A 661 -18.77 -2.44 -20.90
CA THR A 661 -17.55 -1.93 -21.55
C THR A 661 -16.29 -2.62 -21.02
N ALA A 662 -16.28 -2.97 -19.74
CA ALA A 662 -15.21 -3.73 -19.07
C ALA A 662 -15.30 -5.22 -19.32
N GLN A 663 -16.26 -5.69 -20.11
CA GLN A 663 -16.48 -7.12 -20.45
C GLN A 663 -16.75 -8.00 -19.21
N LEU A 664 -17.47 -7.47 -18.22
CA LEU A 664 -18.02 -8.28 -17.14
C LEU A 664 -19.16 -9.15 -17.66
N GLU A 665 -19.26 -10.38 -17.13
CA GLU A 665 -20.36 -11.28 -17.44
C GLU A 665 -21.68 -10.72 -16.86
N ARG A 666 -22.80 -11.06 -17.47
CA ARG A 666 -24.11 -10.52 -17.05
C ARG A 666 -24.48 -10.82 -15.60
N PHE A 667 -24.08 -11.98 -15.10
CA PHE A 667 -24.32 -12.39 -13.71
C PHE A 667 -23.37 -11.68 -12.72
N GLU A 668 -22.25 -11.10 -13.17
CA GLU A 668 -21.32 -10.30 -12.37
C GLU A 668 -21.80 -8.84 -12.21
N ILE A 669 -22.73 -8.36 -13.03
CA ILE A 669 -23.20 -6.97 -13.01
C ILE A 669 -24.23 -6.78 -11.90
N PRO A 670 -24.04 -5.81 -10.98
CA PRO A 670 -25.03 -5.53 -9.95
C PRO A 670 -26.40 -5.19 -10.56
N ARG A 671 -27.46 -5.88 -10.10
CA ARG A 671 -28.84 -5.61 -10.55
C ARG A 671 -29.53 -4.50 -9.78
N LYS A 672 -29.10 -4.28 -8.55
CA LYS A 672 -29.58 -3.20 -7.68
C LYS A 672 -28.40 -2.58 -6.96
N ILE A 673 -28.51 -1.29 -6.67
CA ILE A 673 -27.49 -0.56 -5.92
C ILE A 673 -28.12 0.25 -4.81
N ARG A 674 -27.29 0.65 -3.84
CA ARG A 674 -27.60 1.65 -2.82
C ARG A 674 -26.50 2.69 -2.84
N LEU A 675 -26.89 3.98 -2.89
CA LEU A 675 -25.92 5.08 -2.82
C LEU A 675 -25.67 5.45 -1.35
N SER A 676 -24.41 5.70 -1.02
CA SER A 676 -23.99 6.21 0.28
C SER A 676 -23.67 7.69 0.18
N ALA A 677 -24.32 8.51 1.00
CA ALA A 677 -24.01 9.93 1.10
C ALA A 677 -22.70 10.19 1.83
N GLU A 678 -22.31 9.28 2.74
CA GLU A 678 -21.08 9.35 3.50
C GLU A 678 -19.94 8.61 2.81
N PRO A 679 -18.73 9.19 2.75
CA PRO A 679 -17.55 8.50 2.21
C PRO A 679 -17.12 7.40 3.19
N TRP A 680 -16.59 6.28 2.65
CA TRP A 680 -15.98 5.25 3.47
C TRP A 680 -14.54 5.61 3.77
N THR A 681 -14.24 5.83 5.04
CA THR A 681 -12.92 6.18 5.54
C THR A 681 -12.50 5.22 6.64
N PRO A 682 -11.23 5.16 7.02
CA PRO A 682 -10.80 4.38 8.18
C PRO A 682 -11.53 4.76 9.47
N GLU A 683 -11.86 6.04 9.63
CA GLU A 683 -12.58 6.58 10.81
C GLU A 683 -14.03 6.07 10.87
N THR A 684 -14.70 5.87 9.73
CA THR A 684 -16.04 5.25 9.70
C THR A 684 -16.02 3.75 10.01
N GLY A 685 -14.82 3.14 10.04
CA GLY A 685 -14.65 1.72 10.30
C GLY A 685 -15.05 0.79 9.14
N LEU A 686 -15.43 1.32 7.97
CA LEU A 686 -15.88 0.53 6.82
C LEU A 686 -14.75 0.12 5.88
N VAL A 687 -13.60 0.77 5.99
CA VAL A 687 -12.36 0.41 5.29
C VAL A 687 -11.19 0.34 6.27
N THR A 688 -10.10 -0.33 5.85
CA THR A 688 -8.85 -0.37 6.61
C THR A 688 -8.02 0.89 6.34
N ASP A 689 -6.90 1.09 7.08
CA ASP A 689 -5.92 2.17 6.85
C ASP A 689 -5.30 2.15 5.45
N ALA A 690 -5.25 0.97 4.84
CA ALA A 690 -4.85 0.78 3.44
C ALA A 690 -6.06 0.89 2.48
N PHE A 691 -7.18 1.46 2.92
CA PHE A 691 -8.42 1.63 2.16
C PHE A 691 -9.01 0.33 1.58
N LYS A 692 -8.75 -0.81 2.22
CA LYS A 692 -9.39 -2.08 1.87
C LYS A 692 -10.78 -2.18 2.50
N LEU A 693 -11.74 -2.68 1.75
CA LEU A 693 -13.11 -2.88 2.22
C LEU A 693 -13.16 -3.87 3.40
N LYS A 694 -13.81 -3.49 4.47
CA LYS A 694 -14.16 -4.38 5.58
C LYS A 694 -15.54 -4.97 5.32
N ARG A 695 -15.60 -6.06 4.55
CA ARG A 695 -16.86 -6.65 4.06
C ARG A 695 -17.85 -7.02 5.15
N LYS A 696 -17.37 -7.47 6.31
CA LYS A 696 -18.23 -7.83 7.42
C LYS A 696 -18.91 -6.60 8.02
N GLU A 697 -18.16 -5.55 8.23
CA GLU A 697 -18.64 -4.27 8.76
C GLU A 697 -19.58 -3.60 7.76
N LEU A 698 -19.25 -3.61 6.46
CA LEU A 698 -20.12 -3.12 5.40
C LEU A 698 -21.43 -3.92 5.32
N LYS A 699 -21.37 -5.25 5.40
CA LYS A 699 -22.56 -6.10 5.48
C LYS A 699 -23.46 -5.74 6.66
N THR A 700 -22.87 -5.58 7.84
CA THR A 700 -23.62 -5.19 9.05
C THR A 700 -24.22 -3.79 8.91
N HIS A 701 -23.45 -2.83 8.39
CA HIS A 701 -23.88 -1.46 8.19
C HIS A 701 -25.06 -1.35 7.20
N TYR A 702 -25.04 -2.13 6.13
CA TYR A 702 -26.08 -2.13 5.09
C TYR A 702 -27.07 -3.30 5.19
N GLN A 703 -27.19 -3.96 6.35
CA GLN A 703 -28.03 -5.15 6.50
C GLN A 703 -29.50 -4.90 6.08
N THR A 704 -30.07 -3.78 6.47
CA THR A 704 -31.45 -3.38 6.10
C THR A 704 -31.59 -3.14 4.59
N ASP A 705 -30.58 -2.55 3.97
CA ASP A 705 -30.58 -2.33 2.51
C ASP A 705 -30.41 -3.65 1.74
N ILE A 706 -29.62 -4.60 2.27
CA ILE A 706 -29.47 -5.95 1.69
C ILE A 706 -30.82 -6.65 1.67
N GLU A 707 -31.54 -6.66 2.80
CA GLU A 707 -32.85 -7.28 2.93
C GLU A 707 -33.86 -6.62 1.98
N ARG A 708 -33.85 -5.29 1.89
CA ARG A 708 -34.71 -4.54 0.95
C ARG A 708 -34.41 -4.86 -0.50
N MET A 709 -33.13 -4.94 -0.89
CA MET A 709 -32.73 -5.16 -2.28
C MET A 709 -33.00 -6.58 -2.76
N TYR A 710 -32.89 -7.59 -1.91
CA TYR A 710 -33.24 -8.97 -2.24
C TYR A 710 -34.74 -9.27 -2.07
N GLY A 711 -35.48 -8.39 -1.42
CA GLY A 711 -36.88 -8.59 -1.06
C GLY A 711 -36.96 -9.29 0.31
N ALA A 712 -37.53 -8.63 1.31
CA ALA A 712 -37.76 -9.25 2.61
C ALA A 712 -38.56 -10.55 2.41
N LYS A 713 -37.95 -11.69 2.79
CA LYS A 713 -38.62 -12.99 2.82
C LYS A 713 -39.61 -13.04 3.97
#